data_a93856829bca89af81b16e6ab722b9e9
#
_entry.id   a93856829bca89af81b16e6ab722b9e9
#
_cell.length_a   1.000
_cell.length_b   1.000
_cell.length_c   1.000
_cell.angle_alpha   90.00
_cell.angle_beta   90.00
_cell.angle_gamma   90.00
#
_symmetry.space_group_name_H-M   'P 1'
#
loop_
_entity.id
_entity.type
_entity.pdbx_description
1 polymer ?
#
loop_
_entity_poly.entity_id
_entity_poly.type
_entity_poly.pdbx_seq_one_letter_code
_entity_poly.pdbx_strand_id
1 'polypeptide(L)'
;MEIRTPSELTFRAVISGLFVGCLIGASNVTIGLKIGWTFGAGITAAVISFALFSTMRGMRRPFDSKENLIAATAGSSSGTMASAGGFVAAIPALEMIRLNQGLEPLPFVSLVIWGMAVAFLGVHFAVPLRRQMIVTEKLRYPTGTATAETIKAMYASGAEALKKTRVLLIAGISAAVLKLLYLAFPGSFGLVEDLSFNDFGLATLAILSVPIYQLQIGLNLSPMMLGAGVLIGPKVGWSLLAGSLIAWGVMTPILLNNGTVEVAPDISAVNHALVEVQTAYDAGRSPDRANRHLEVAVSDAILRAERVASHRDGVSTIDVLRHFNAPAELLREAGMLPEDEAQPVAVIDRPPDTTSPYRAGFNWVLWTGVALMITSSFTSLAMQYKTIIRTFTSMRAATRRPAHESGGDEPEDEDAPDPYPMKYWVIGMTLASLLTVTLAKIYFQIPIWEGLLAIFLSLFIAAIAVRATGETDINPVGAMGKITQVVYGALAPGKMVTNLMAAAITSAGASQAGDLMQDLKAGYMLKVSVRKQVMTQLLGVIVGVFAAAATYRVLTVVYEIPGREFPGPAVFAWYKMAEILAVGLAALPAGALWGAAVGGALGIILPLAGRFLPKKVSKWIPSPIAFGIAFMVPAVYSIGMWLGAWLTQIYNKRQPERVDKYGASLASGFIAGEGLMMVVFALYLMATQFLF
;
A
#
# COMPACT_ATOMS: atom_id res chain seq x y z
N MET A 1 -5.39 2.86 -54.25
CA MET A 1 -5.73 3.65 -53.07
C MET A 1 -5.22 2.87 -51.88
N GLU A 2 -3.97 3.11 -51.46
CA GLU A 2 -3.41 2.43 -50.27
C GLU A 2 -4.28 2.80 -49.06
N ILE A 3 -4.96 1.82 -48.51
CA ILE A 3 -5.66 1.96 -47.21
C ILE A 3 -4.54 2.16 -46.17
N ARG A 4 -4.18 3.42 -45.90
CA ARG A 4 -3.27 3.74 -44.80
C ARG A 4 -3.86 3.12 -43.53
N THR A 5 -3.23 2.06 -43.03
CA THR A 5 -3.56 1.47 -41.74
C THR A 5 -3.57 2.57 -40.71
N PRO A 6 -4.64 2.72 -39.92
CA PRO A 6 -4.74 3.79 -38.95
C PRO A 6 -3.55 3.77 -38.00
N SER A 7 -2.95 4.94 -37.73
CA SER A 7 -1.83 5.05 -36.79
C SER A 7 -2.32 4.70 -35.39
N GLU A 8 -1.82 3.64 -34.79
CA GLU A 8 -2.17 3.18 -33.42
C GLU A 8 -1.58 4.10 -32.37
N LEU A 9 -0.30 4.49 -32.57
CA LEU A 9 0.41 5.42 -31.67
C LEU A 9 0.14 6.85 -32.09
N THR A 10 -0.80 7.51 -31.45
CA THR A 10 -1.16 8.90 -31.70
C THR A 10 -0.88 9.76 -30.46
N PHE A 11 -0.58 11.02 -30.70
CA PHE A 11 -0.34 11.96 -29.59
C PHE A 11 -1.51 12.03 -28.60
N ARG A 12 -2.76 12.05 -29.12
CA ARG A 12 -3.96 12.07 -28.27
C ARG A 12 -4.10 10.82 -27.39
N ALA A 13 -3.78 9.62 -27.94
CA ALA A 13 -3.83 8.38 -27.16
C ALA A 13 -2.81 8.37 -26.03
N VAL A 14 -1.57 8.76 -26.35
CA VAL A 14 -0.48 8.80 -25.34
C VAL A 14 -0.78 9.84 -24.26
N ILE A 15 -1.11 11.08 -24.62
CA ILE A 15 -1.34 12.14 -23.64
C ILE A 15 -2.55 11.85 -22.75
N SER A 16 -3.67 11.37 -23.33
CA SER A 16 -4.83 11.01 -22.50
C SER A 16 -4.53 9.89 -21.52
N GLY A 17 -3.81 8.85 -21.99
CA GLY A 17 -3.39 7.74 -21.12
C GLY A 17 -2.45 8.20 -20.02
N LEU A 18 -1.42 8.97 -20.34
CA LEU A 18 -0.48 9.52 -19.37
C LEU A 18 -1.17 10.40 -18.33
N PHE A 19 -2.06 11.30 -18.77
CA PHE A 19 -2.80 12.17 -17.88
C PHE A 19 -3.65 11.36 -16.88
N VAL A 20 -4.45 10.43 -17.39
CA VAL A 20 -5.28 9.56 -16.53
C VAL A 20 -4.42 8.70 -15.61
N GLY A 21 -3.31 8.15 -16.15
CA GLY A 21 -2.39 7.35 -15.38
C GLY A 21 -1.69 8.11 -14.26
N CYS A 22 -1.32 9.38 -14.45
CA CYS A 22 -0.77 10.24 -13.39
C CYS A 22 -1.78 10.45 -12.25
N LEU A 23 -3.05 10.70 -12.59
CA LEU A 23 -4.11 10.85 -11.59
C LEU A 23 -4.30 9.56 -10.77
N ILE A 24 -4.33 8.41 -11.45
CA ILE A 24 -4.44 7.11 -10.78
C ILE A 24 -3.16 6.81 -9.99
N GLY A 25 -1.98 7.15 -10.51
CA GLY A 25 -0.69 7.01 -9.84
C GLY A 25 -0.62 7.78 -8.53
N ALA A 26 -1.06 9.03 -8.52
CA ALA A 26 -1.17 9.86 -7.32
C ALA A 26 -2.12 9.22 -6.28
N SER A 27 -3.29 8.75 -6.74
CA SER A 27 -4.23 8.02 -5.86
C SER A 27 -3.64 6.71 -5.35
N ASN A 28 -2.86 6.00 -6.17
CA ASN A 28 -2.19 4.76 -5.79
C ASN A 28 -1.07 5.00 -4.75
N VAL A 29 -0.35 6.11 -4.79
CA VAL A 29 0.58 6.49 -3.71
C VAL A 29 -0.20 6.70 -2.41
N THR A 30 -1.28 7.47 -2.45
CA THR A 30 -2.10 7.76 -1.27
C THR A 30 -2.69 6.50 -0.64
N ILE A 31 -3.39 5.68 -1.43
CA ILE A 31 -4.02 4.47 -0.89
C ILE A 31 -2.97 3.39 -0.53
N GLY A 32 -1.90 3.27 -1.30
CA GLY A 32 -0.82 2.32 -1.03
C GLY A 32 -0.13 2.60 0.30
N LEU A 33 0.08 3.86 0.66
CA LEU A 33 0.61 4.27 1.96
C LEU A 33 -0.40 4.04 3.10
N LYS A 34 -1.70 4.12 2.82
CA LYS A 34 -2.75 3.86 3.82
C LYS A 34 -2.95 2.37 4.11
N ILE A 35 -3.07 1.54 3.09
CA ILE A 35 -3.48 0.12 3.24
C ILE A 35 -2.49 -0.91 2.70
N GLY A 36 -1.39 -0.47 2.09
CA GLY A 36 -0.35 -1.36 1.54
C GLY A 36 -0.68 -1.99 0.19
N TRP A 37 -1.74 -1.57 -0.50
CA TRP A 37 -2.13 -2.05 -1.83
C TRP A 37 -2.29 -0.91 -2.82
N THR A 38 -2.08 -1.23 -4.10
CA THR A 38 -2.35 -0.35 -5.24
C THR A 38 -3.28 -1.06 -6.22
N PHE A 39 -3.96 -0.28 -7.05
CA PHE A 39 -4.93 -0.80 -8.00
C PHE A 39 -4.48 -0.58 -9.44
N GLY A 40 -4.84 -1.52 -10.33
CA GLY A 40 -4.48 -1.44 -11.74
C GLY A 40 -5.16 -0.27 -12.46
N ALA A 41 -4.41 0.41 -13.31
CA ALA A 41 -4.85 1.62 -14.01
C ALA A 41 -5.37 1.38 -15.43
N GLY A 42 -5.03 0.25 -16.07
CA GLY A 42 -5.24 0.01 -17.51
C GLY A 42 -6.70 0.09 -17.94
N ILE A 43 -7.60 -0.64 -17.30
CA ILE A 43 -9.04 -0.63 -17.65
C ILE A 43 -9.63 0.75 -17.41
N THR A 44 -9.30 1.39 -16.29
CA THR A 44 -9.80 2.72 -15.95
C THR A 44 -9.33 3.76 -16.98
N ALA A 45 -8.07 3.70 -17.38
CA ALA A 45 -7.52 4.57 -18.42
C ALA A 45 -8.20 4.34 -19.77
N ALA A 46 -8.48 3.08 -20.15
CA ALA A 46 -9.22 2.75 -21.37
C ALA A 46 -10.63 3.36 -21.35
N VAL A 47 -11.35 3.22 -20.25
CA VAL A 47 -12.73 3.71 -20.09
C VAL A 47 -12.79 5.23 -20.15
N ILE A 48 -11.90 5.92 -19.42
CA ILE A 48 -11.86 7.39 -19.39
C ILE A 48 -11.45 7.95 -20.76
N SER A 49 -10.40 7.39 -21.40
CA SER A 49 -9.95 7.85 -22.72
C SER A 49 -11.02 7.64 -23.78
N PHE A 50 -11.71 6.50 -23.77
CA PHE A 50 -12.84 6.27 -24.65
C PHE A 50 -13.94 7.33 -24.46
N ALA A 51 -14.34 7.57 -23.23
CA ALA A 51 -15.40 8.54 -22.92
C ALA A 51 -15.02 9.96 -23.34
N LEU A 52 -13.77 10.38 -23.06
CA LEU A 52 -13.26 11.68 -23.44
C LEU A 52 -13.40 11.89 -24.95
N PHE A 53 -12.90 10.95 -25.77
CA PHE A 53 -12.90 11.11 -27.22
C PHE A 53 -14.23 10.75 -27.88
N SER A 54 -15.09 9.92 -27.29
CA SER A 54 -16.43 9.63 -27.81
C SER A 54 -17.40 10.80 -27.68
N THR A 55 -17.16 11.71 -26.72
CA THR A 55 -17.99 12.90 -26.51
C THR A 55 -17.52 14.12 -27.31
N MET A 56 -16.28 14.13 -27.80
CA MET A 56 -15.74 15.24 -28.59
C MET A 56 -16.28 15.23 -30.02
N ARG A 57 -17.23 16.12 -30.31
CA ARG A 57 -17.78 16.33 -31.66
C ARG A 57 -16.78 17.09 -32.54
N GLY A 58 -16.70 16.72 -33.84
CA GLY A 58 -15.88 17.43 -34.83
C GLY A 58 -14.45 16.93 -35.03
N MET A 59 -14.10 15.78 -34.46
CA MET A 59 -12.79 15.15 -34.77
C MET A 59 -12.76 14.66 -36.21
N ARG A 60 -11.67 14.98 -36.92
CA ARG A 60 -11.44 14.54 -38.32
C ARG A 60 -11.38 13.02 -38.48
N ARG A 61 -11.05 12.30 -37.40
CA ARG A 61 -10.94 10.86 -37.33
C ARG A 61 -11.45 10.34 -35.99
N PRO A 62 -12.32 9.31 -35.97
CA PRO A 62 -12.77 8.70 -34.73
C PRO A 62 -11.59 8.07 -33.95
N PHE A 63 -11.72 8.03 -32.64
CA PHE A 63 -10.78 7.34 -31.75
C PHE A 63 -11.07 5.85 -31.82
N ASP A 64 -10.12 5.03 -32.28
CA ASP A 64 -10.33 3.60 -32.49
C ASP A 64 -9.86 2.71 -31.32
N SER A 65 -10.19 1.41 -31.38
CA SER A 65 -9.89 0.46 -30.31
C SER A 65 -8.39 0.26 -30.09
N LYS A 66 -7.56 0.38 -31.12
CA LYS A 66 -6.11 0.24 -31.03
C LYS A 66 -5.48 1.47 -30.38
N GLU A 67 -5.95 2.68 -30.73
CA GLU A 67 -5.57 3.92 -30.06
C GLU A 67 -5.96 3.87 -28.58
N ASN A 68 -7.14 3.33 -28.29
CA ASN A 68 -7.61 3.21 -26.91
C ASN A 68 -6.74 2.23 -26.09
N LEU A 69 -6.28 1.15 -26.69
CA LEU A 69 -5.32 0.26 -26.03
C LEU A 69 -3.97 0.95 -25.77
N ILE A 70 -3.47 1.77 -26.69
CA ILE A 70 -2.26 2.57 -26.46
C ILE A 70 -2.48 3.54 -25.27
N ALA A 71 -3.64 4.18 -25.19
CA ALA A 71 -4.00 5.02 -24.05
C ALA A 71 -4.08 4.21 -22.75
N ALA A 72 -4.66 3.00 -22.79
CA ALA A 72 -4.69 2.09 -21.65
C ALA A 72 -3.28 1.68 -21.19
N THR A 73 -2.38 1.34 -22.14
CA THR A 73 -0.98 1.00 -21.84
C THR A 73 -0.23 2.18 -21.22
N ALA A 74 -0.40 3.40 -21.75
CA ALA A 74 0.20 4.60 -21.17
C ALA A 74 -0.30 4.86 -19.75
N GLY A 75 -1.61 4.69 -19.54
CA GLY A 75 -2.26 4.86 -18.24
C GLY A 75 -1.88 3.77 -17.24
N SER A 76 -1.81 2.51 -17.69
CA SER A 76 -1.33 1.39 -16.89
C SER A 76 0.09 1.64 -16.38
N SER A 77 1.00 1.93 -17.33
CA SER A 77 2.41 2.18 -17.02
C SER A 77 2.59 3.34 -16.03
N SER A 78 1.96 4.49 -16.28
CA SER A 78 2.13 5.65 -15.40
C SER A 78 1.41 5.48 -14.05
N GLY A 79 0.27 4.81 -14.03
CA GLY A 79 -0.52 4.61 -12.81
C GLY A 79 0.06 3.58 -11.83
N THR A 80 0.91 2.66 -12.29
CA THR A 80 1.52 1.62 -11.44
C THR A 80 2.86 2.04 -10.85
N MET A 81 3.39 3.23 -11.17
CA MET A 81 4.68 3.70 -10.65
C MET A 81 4.69 3.92 -9.14
N ALA A 82 3.54 4.05 -8.50
CA ALA A 82 3.44 4.05 -7.03
C ALA A 82 4.08 2.79 -6.41
N SER A 83 3.80 1.62 -6.96
CA SER A 83 4.36 0.33 -6.51
C SER A 83 5.69 0.00 -7.19
N ALA A 84 5.77 0.11 -8.52
CA ALA A 84 6.98 -0.23 -9.26
C ALA A 84 8.16 0.72 -8.96
N GLY A 85 7.92 1.99 -8.66
CA GLY A 85 8.94 2.93 -8.16
C GLY A 85 9.32 2.74 -6.70
N GLY A 86 8.59 1.90 -5.95
CA GLY A 86 8.83 1.63 -4.53
C GLY A 86 8.25 2.65 -3.56
N PHE A 87 7.44 3.62 -4.02
CA PHE A 87 6.96 4.75 -3.21
C PHE A 87 5.95 4.37 -2.11
N VAL A 88 5.40 3.17 -2.14
CA VAL A 88 4.45 2.70 -1.13
C VAL A 88 5.05 1.71 -0.14
N ALA A 89 6.32 1.31 -0.30
CA ALA A 89 6.96 0.32 0.55
C ALA A 89 8.47 0.55 0.72
N ALA A 90 9.29 0.31 -0.32
CA ALA A 90 10.75 0.29 -0.22
C ALA A 90 11.36 1.68 0.06
N ILE A 91 10.88 2.72 -0.61
CA ILE A 91 11.39 4.10 -0.43
C ILE A 91 11.04 4.63 0.96
N PRO A 92 9.77 4.58 1.45
CA PRO A 92 9.49 5.00 2.82
C PRO A 92 10.25 4.16 3.87
N ALA A 93 10.41 2.86 3.66
CA ALA A 93 11.21 2.01 4.55
C ALA A 93 12.69 2.43 4.57
N LEU A 94 13.27 2.80 3.43
CA LEU A 94 14.60 3.36 3.35
C LEU A 94 14.71 4.70 4.08
N GLU A 95 13.72 5.57 3.92
CA GLU A 95 13.71 6.87 4.60
C GLU A 95 13.62 6.71 6.12
N MET A 96 12.87 5.72 6.64
CA MET A 96 12.91 5.37 8.06
C MET A 96 14.32 4.97 8.53
N ILE A 97 15.05 4.15 7.74
CA ILE A 97 16.44 3.78 8.07
C ILE A 97 17.32 5.02 8.10
N ARG A 98 17.20 5.90 7.10
CA ARG A 98 18.00 7.13 7.00
C ARG A 98 17.73 8.08 8.16
N LEU A 99 16.48 8.32 8.49
CA LEU A 99 16.08 9.18 9.61
C LEU A 99 16.60 8.64 10.95
N ASN A 100 16.51 7.32 11.17
CA ASN A 100 17.08 6.69 12.37
C ASN A 100 18.61 6.80 12.45
N GLN A 101 19.28 7.04 11.33
CA GLN A 101 20.72 7.31 11.25
C GLN A 101 21.07 8.81 11.27
N GLY A 102 20.07 9.69 11.45
CA GLY A 102 20.26 11.15 11.40
C GLY A 102 20.55 11.69 10.00
N LEU A 103 20.22 10.94 8.95
CA LEU A 103 20.42 11.35 7.56
C LEU A 103 19.15 11.97 6.99
N GLU A 104 19.34 13.00 6.17
CA GLU A 104 18.25 13.65 5.43
C GLU A 104 17.55 12.69 4.45
N PRO A 105 16.24 12.88 4.20
CA PRO A 105 15.52 12.15 3.17
C PRO A 105 16.20 12.30 1.80
N LEU A 106 15.95 11.33 0.89
CA LEU A 106 16.54 11.37 -0.45
C LEU A 106 16.04 12.60 -1.23
N PRO A 107 16.87 13.32 -1.98
CA PRO A 107 16.44 14.39 -2.87
C PRO A 107 15.40 13.92 -3.89
N PHE A 108 14.46 14.79 -4.26
CA PHE A 108 13.40 14.47 -5.23
C PHE A 108 13.96 13.90 -6.54
N VAL A 109 15.01 14.51 -7.08
CA VAL A 109 15.65 14.05 -8.34
C VAL A 109 16.18 12.62 -8.21
N SER A 110 16.76 12.28 -7.05
CA SER A 110 17.26 10.93 -6.78
C SER A 110 16.14 9.88 -6.77
N LEU A 111 14.98 10.23 -6.21
CA LEU A 111 13.79 9.37 -6.22
C LEU A 111 13.28 9.13 -7.65
N VAL A 112 13.23 10.18 -8.46
CA VAL A 112 12.78 10.10 -9.86
C VAL A 112 13.73 9.23 -10.69
N ILE A 113 15.04 9.50 -10.63
CA ILE A 113 16.02 8.75 -11.43
C ILE A 113 16.10 7.30 -10.99
N TRP A 114 16.04 7.03 -9.67
CA TRP A 114 15.99 5.67 -9.13
C TRP A 114 14.75 4.91 -9.60
N GLY A 115 13.57 5.50 -9.43
CA GLY A 115 12.31 4.89 -9.86
C GLY A 115 12.29 4.56 -11.35
N MET A 116 12.81 5.47 -12.21
CA MET A 116 12.97 5.22 -13.64
C MET A 116 13.91 4.04 -13.92
N ALA A 117 15.07 4.00 -13.27
CA ALA A 117 16.07 2.97 -13.51
C ALA A 117 15.51 1.57 -13.23
N VAL A 118 14.88 1.37 -12.06
CA VAL A 118 14.33 0.06 -11.67
C VAL A 118 13.09 -0.32 -12.48
N ALA A 119 12.24 0.64 -12.87
CA ALA A 119 11.08 0.37 -13.70
C ALA A 119 11.47 0.04 -15.15
N PHE A 120 12.49 0.69 -15.71
CA PHE A 120 13.02 0.36 -17.03
C PHE A 120 13.58 -1.07 -17.09
N LEU A 121 14.25 -1.54 -16.03
CA LEU A 121 14.66 -2.94 -15.93
C LEU A 121 13.45 -3.87 -16.06
N GLY A 122 12.36 -3.60 -15.36
CA GLY A 122 11.16 -4.41 -15.41
C GLY A 122 10.52 -4.48 -16.80
N VAL A 123 10.45 -3.36 -17.52
CA VAL A 123 10.00 -3.34 -18.93
C VAL A 123 10.84 -4.28 -19.76
N HIS A 124 12.18 -4.22 -19.63
CA HIS A 124 13.08 -5.06 -20.43
C HIS A 124 13.07 -6.53 -19.97
N PHE A 125 12.73 -6.85 -18.72
CA PHE A 125 12.53 -8.24 -18.28
C PHE A 125 11.32 -8.90 -18.97
N ALA A 126 10.26 -8.16 -19.26
CA ALA A 126 9.04 -8.70 -19.89
C ALA A 126 9.21 -9.06 -21.35
N VAL A 127 9.96 -8.25 -22.12
CA VAL A 127 10.04 -8.36 -23.59
C VAL A 127 10.43 -9.77 -24.07
N PRO A 128 11.52 -10.41 -23.58
CA PRO A 128 11.91 -11.75 -24.05
C PRO A 128 10.94 -12.85 -23.61
N LEU A 129 10.17 -12.61 -22.53
CA LEU A 129 9.22 -13.59 -21.99
C LEU A 129 7.91 -13.63 -22.77
N ARG A 130 7.59 -12.58 -23.54
CA ARG A 130 6.32 -12.43 -24.26
C ARG A 130 6.07 -13.60 -25.22
N ARG A 131 7.02 -13.88 -26.12
CA ARG A 131 6.85 -14.94 -27.14
C ARG A 131 6.53 -16.27 -26.48
N GLN A 132 7.31 -16.65 -25.46
CA GLN A 132 7.11 -17.91 -24.75
C GLN A 132 5.76 -17.96 -24.04
N MET A 133 5.40 -16.94 -23.29
CA MET A 133 4.27 -16.99 -22.36
C MET A 133 2.93 -16.62 -22.99
N ILE A 134 2.90 -15.65 -23.93
CA ILE A 134 1.65 -15.19 -24.57
C ILE A 134 1.35 -15.97 -25.84
N VAL A 135 2.37 -16.22 -26.70
CA VAL A 135 2.16 -16.82 -28.01
C VAL A 135 2.23 -18.34 -27.94
N THR A 136 3.34 -18.89 -27.40
CA THR A 136 3.59 -20.33 -27.38
C THR A 136 2.76 -21.06 -26.34
N GLU A 137 2.83 -20.61 -25.07
CA GLU A 137 2.11 -21.24 -23.94
C GLU A 137 0.67 -20.73 -23.79
N LYS A 138 0.31 -19.65 -24.47
CA LYS A 138 -1.03 -19.05 -24.48
C LYS A 138 -1.58 -18.80 -23.08
N LEU A 139 -0.74 -18.32 -22.15
CA LEU A 139 -1.17 -17.99 -20.80
C LEU A 139 -2.29 -16.95 -20.83
N ARG A 140 -3.19 -17.04 -19.87
CA ARG A 140 -4.46 -16.28 -19.88
C ARG A 140 -4.27 -14.80 -19.65
N TYR A 141 -3.42 -14.40 -18.69
CA TYR A 141 -3.30 -13.00 -18.25
C TYR A 141 -4.67 -12.35 -18.06
N PRO A 142 -5.43 -12.72 -17.00
CA PRO A 142 -6.85 -12.40 -16.90
C PRO A 142 -7.17 -10.92 -16.99
N THR A 143 -6.41 -10.04 -16.32
CA THR A 143 -6.59 -8.58 -16.41
C THR A 143 -6.33 -8.06 -17.82
N GLY A 144 -5.28 -8.54 -18.52
CA GLY A 144 -5.00 -8.17 -19.92
C GLY A 144 -6.11 -8.61 -20.86
N THR A 145 -6.62 -9.83 -20.66
CA THR A 145 -7.77 -10.35 -21.41
C THR A 145 -9.02 -9.51 -21.16
N ALA A 146 -9.32 -9.19 -19.88
CA ALA A 146 -10.45 -8.34 -19.51
C ALA A 146 -10.34 -6.93 -20.11
N THR A 147 -9.13 -6.35 -20.16
CA THR A 147 -8.88 -5.06 -20.81
C THR A 147 -9.24 -5.12 -22.29
N ALA A 148 -8.77 -6.14 -23.02
CA ALA A 148 -9.08 -6.31 -24.44
C ALA A 148 -10.58 -6.49 -24.69
N GLU A 149 -11.24 -7.32 -23.91
CA GLU A 149 -12.68 -7.55 -24.01
C GLU A 149 -13.49 -6.31 -23.65
N THR A 150 -13.08 -5.57 -22.62
CA THR A 150 -13.70 -4.30 -22.24
C THR A 150 -13.60 -3.28 -23.38
N ILE A 151 -12.43 -3.15 -24.00
CA ILE A 151 -12.27 -2.27 -25.17
C ILE A 151 -13.17 -2.73 -26.31
N LYS A 152 -13.19 -4.01 -26.68
CA LYS A 152 -14.08 -4.55 -27.72
C LYS A 152 -15.55 -4.21 -27.42
N ALA A 153 -15.99 -4.45 -26.19
CA ALA A 153 -17.37 -4.17 -25.77
C ALA A 153 -17.72 -2.68 -25.85
N MET A 154 -16.79 -1.78 -25.48
CA MET A 154 -17.00 -0.34 -25.57
C MET A 154 -17.21 0.14 -27.00
N TYR A 155 -16.48 -0.42 -27.97
CA TYR A 155 -16.65 -0.09 -29.38
C TYR A 155 -17.86 -0.79 -30.02
N ALA A 156 -18.36 -1.86 -29.42
CA ALA A 156 -19.63 -2.48 -29.82
C ALA A 156 -20.86 -1.75 -29.26
N SER A 157 -20.77 -1.18 -28.05
CA SER A 157 -21.88 -0.51 -27.36
C SER A 157 -21.40 0.72 -26.56
N GLY A 158 -21.18 1.84 -27.25
CA GLY A 158 -20.66 3.08 -26.67
C GLY A 158 -21.53 3.67 -25.53
N ALA A 159 -22.84 3.42 -25.51
CA ALA A 159 -23.73 3.91 -24.46
C ALA A 159 -23.44 3.32 -23.07
N GLU A 160 -22.98 2.07 -22.99
CA GLU A 160 -22.61 1.42 -21.72
C GLU A 160 -21.30 1.97 -21.16
N ALA A 161 -20.32 2.22 -22.01
CA ALA A 161 -19.06 2.84 -21.62
C ALA A 161 -19.27 4.24 -21.04
N LEU A 162 -20.12 5.06 -21.66
CA LEU A 162 -20.49 6.39 -21.14
C LEU A 162 -21.17 6.32 -19.77
N LYS A 163 -22.01 5.31 -19.53
CA LYS A 163 -22.63 5.09 -18.20
C LYS A 163 -21.57 4.74 -17.15
N LYS A 164 -20.61 3.84 -17.45
CA LYS A 164 -19.51 3.49 -16.55
C LYS A 164 -18.66 4.72 -16.18
N THR A 165 -18.32 5.53 -17.19
CA THR A 165 -17.57 6.79 -16.97
C THR A 165 -18.34 7.78 -16.12
N ARG A 166 -19.66 7.93 -16.38
CA ARG A 166 -20.50 8.82 -15.55
C ARG A 166 -20.51 8.37 -14.08
N VAL A 167 -20.66 7.07 -13.82
CA VAL A 167 -20.59 6.52 -12.46
C VAL A 167 -19.24 6.83 -11.81
N LEU A 168 -18.12 6.61 -12.53
CA LEU A 168 -16.77 6.89 -12.04
C LEU A 168 -16.58 8.37 -11.70
N LEU A 169 -16.99 9.28 -12.60
CA LEU A 169 -16.84 10.72 -12.39
C LEU A 169 -17.72 11.23 -11.24
N ILE A 170 -18.98 10.81 -11.17
CA ILE A 170 -19.88 11.20 -10.06
C ILE A 170 -19.30 10.71 -8.73
N ALA A 171 -18.88 9.43 -8.66
CA ALA A 171 -18.24 8.87 -7.47
C ALA A 171 -16.96 9.63 -7.09
N GLY A 172 -16.11 9.94 -8.08
CA GLY A 172 -14.88 10.67 -7.85
C GLY A 172 -15.10 12.09 -7.35
N ILE A 173 -16.00 12.84 -7.98
CA ILE A 173 -16.32 14.20 -7.56
C ILE A 173 -16.97 14.20 -6.17
N SER A 174 -17.92 13.30 -5.90
CA SER A 174 -18.54 13.21 -4.57
C SER A 174 -17.55 12.86 -3.48
N ALA A 175 -16.61 11.93 -3.74
CA ALA A 175 -15.56 11.58 -2.80
C ALA A 175 -14.57 12.74 -2.56
N ALA A 176 -14.18 13.45 -3.61
CA ALA A 176 -13.30 14.61 -3.51
C ALA A 176 -13.97 15.74 -2.70
N VAL A 177 -15.23 16.03 -2.96
CA VAL A 177 -15.98 17.05 -2.21
C VAL A 177 -16.13 16.66 -0.74
N LEU A 178 -16.51 15.40 -0.47
CA LEU A 178 -16.66 14.92 0.90
C LEU A 178 -15.33 14.99 1.66
N LYS A 179 -14.23 14.58 1.03
CA LYS A 179 -12.89 14.68 1.63
C LYS A 179 -12.48 16.12 1.89
N LEU A 180 -12.76 17.03 0.96
CA LEU A 180 -12.51 18.46 1.15
C LEU A 180 -13.30 19.00 2.35
N LEU A 181 -14.55 18.61 2.52
CA LEU A 181 -15.37 19.02 3.67
C LEU A 181 -14.77 18.51 5.00
N TYR A 182 -14.30 17.27 5.05
CA TYR A 182 -13.63 16.73 6.24
C TYR A 182 -12.34 17.49 6.58
N LEU A 183 -11.55 17.87 5.57
CA LEU A 183 -10.26 18.54 5.75
C LEU A 183 -10.40 20.04 6.05
N ALA A 184 -11.31 20.73 5.37
CA ALA A 184 -11.49 22.17 5.53
C ALA A 184 -12.34 22.57 6.74
N PHE A 185 -13.25 21.68 7.16
CA PHE A 185 -14.21 21.95 8.23
C PHE A 185 -14.29 20.77 9.21
N PRO A 186 -13.19 20.42 9.91
CA PRO A 186 -13.16 19.28 10.81
C PRO A 186 -14.19 19.45 11.92
N GLY A 187 -15.06 18.45 12.09
CA GLY A 187 -16.11 18.45 13.12
C GLY A 187 -17.28 19.42 12.88
N SER A 188 -17.25 20.21 11.80
CA SER A 188 -18.36 21.09 11.43
C SER A 188 -19.46 20.29 10.73
N PHE A 189 -20.71 20.74 10.83
CA PHE A 189 -21.87 20.09 10.23
C PHE A 189 -22.11 18.64 10.68
N GLY A 190 -21.50 18.18 11.78
CA GLY A 190 -21.58 16.79 12.22
C GLY A 190 -20.90 15.79 11.26
N LEU A 191 -20.08 16.29 10.32
CA LEU A 191 -19.33 15.46 9.39
C LEU A 191 -18.01 15.06 10.02
N VAL A 192 -17.87 13.79 10.38
CA VAL A 192 -16.65 13.20 10.94
C VAL A 192 -16.28 12.00 10.08
N GLU A 193 -15.01 11.96 9.62
CA GLU A 193 -14.51 10.85 8.80
C GLU A 193 -14.36 9.58 9.65
N ASP A 194 -13.79 9.72 10.84
CA ASP A 194 -13.61 8.65 11.82
C ASP A 194 -14.60 8.80 12.97
N LEU A 195 -15.65 7.99 12.94
CA LEU A 195 -16.62 7.92 14.04
C LEU A 195 -16.06 7.00 15.13
N SER A 196 -15.66 7.58 16.23
CA SER A 196 -15.24 6.83 17.42
C SER A 196 -16.43 6.56 18.36
N PHE A 197 -16.29 5.59 19.25
CA PHE A 197 -17.33 5.34 20.28
C PHE A 197 -17.50 6.53 21.22
N ASN A 198 -16.50 7.40 21.33
CA ASN A 198 -16.59 8.64 22.10
C ASN A 198 -17.61 9.63 21.50
N ASP A 199 -17.71 9.69 20.15
CA ASP A 199 -18.64 10.57 19.45
C ASP A 199 -20.11 10.20 19.70
N PHE A 200 -20.36 8.94 20.08
CA PHE A 200 -21.69 8.44 20.46
C PHE A 200 -21.96 8.50 21.96
N GLY A 201 -21.12 9.18 22.76
CA GLY A 201 -21.25 9.21 24.22
C GLY A 201 -20.92 7.90 24.91
N LEU A 202 -20.25 6.97 24.22
CA LEU A 202 -19.85 5.66 24.72
C LEU A 202 -18.36 5.62 25.10
N ALA A 203 -17.83 6.73 25.61
CA ALA A 203 -16.44 6.86 26.07
C ALA A 203 -16.08 5.87 27.18
N THR A 204 -17.07 5.46 27.99
CA THR A 204 -16.89 4.49 29.09
C THR A 204 -16.79 3.04 28.62
N LEU A 205 -17.10 2.75 27.35
CA LEU A 205 -16.92 1.41 26.80
C LEU A 205 -15.43 1.06 26.76
N ALA A 206 -15.05 0.04 27.54
CA ALA A 206 -13.68 -0.42 27.66
C ALA A 206 -13.58 -1.94 27.48
N ILE A 207 -12.44 -2.39 26.99
CA ILE A 207 -12.06 -3.80 26.93
C ILE A 207 -10.90 -3.99 27.91
N LEU A 208 -11.07 -4.80 28.96
CA LEU A 208 -10.05 -5.02 29.98
C LEU A 208 -9.49 -3.68 30.50
N SER A 209 -10.38 -2.76 30.89
CA SER A 209 -10.04 -1.42 31.41
C SER A 209 -9.34 -0.48 30.41
N VAL A 210 -9.27 -0.82 29.11
CA VAL A 210 -8.76 0.07 28.08
C VAL A 210 -9.93 0.62 27.28
N PRO A 211 -10.14 1.95 27.23
CA PRO A 211 -11.21 2.56 26.46
C PRO A 211 -11.10 2.21 24.96
N ILE A 212 -12.20 1.81 24.34
CA ILE A 212 -12.22 1.34 22.95
C ILE A 212 -11.72 2.42 21.97
N TYR A 213 -12.05 3.69 22.21
CA TYR A 213 -11.61 4.80 21.37
C TYR A 213 -10.09 4.97 21.35
N GLN A 214 -9.41 4.65 22.47
CA GLN A 214 -7.94 4.69 22.55
C GLN A 214 -7.25 3.59 21.74
N LEU A 215 -7.98 2.53 21.39
CA LEU A 215 -7.54 1.43 20.52
C LEU A 215 -7.78 1.71 19.04
N GLN A 216 -8.27 2.90 18.69
CA GLN A 216 -8.69 3.28 17.34
C GLN A 216 -9.69 2.30 16.71
N ILE A 217 -10.57 1.72 17.54
CA ILE A 217 -11.71 0.94 17.10
C ILE A 217 -12.88 1.90 16.90
N GLY A 218 -13.39 1.96 15.68
CA GLY A 218 -14.44 2.88 15.28
C GLY A 218 -14.90 2.60 13.85
N LEU A 219 -15.66 3.51 13.26
CA LEU A 219 -16.16 3.39 11.90
C LEU A 219 -15.56 4.49 11.02
N ASN A 220 -14.79 4.11 10.01
CA ASN A 220 -14.29 5.04 9.00
C ASN A 220 -15.26 5.11 7.83
N LEU A 221 -15.75 6.31 7.53
CA LEU A 221 -16.68 6.60 6.43
C LEU A 221 -15.98 7.19 5.20
N SER A 222 -14.65 7.08 5.13
CA SER A 222 -13.88 7.51 3.97
C SER A 222 -14.38 6.80 2.70
N PRO A 223 -14.73 7.53 1.64
CA PRO A 223 -15.07 6.94 0.35
C PRO A 223 -13.95 6.03 -0.19
N MET A 224 -12.69 6.39 0.04
CA MET A 224 -11.52 5.58 -0.36
C MET A 224 -11.55 4.21 0.33
N MET A 225 -11.80 4.15 1.64
CA MET A 225 -11.87 2.88 2.37
C MET A 225 -13.06 2.04 1.94
N LEU A 226 -14.23 2.67 1.74
CA LEU A 226 -15.41 2.00 1.18
C LEU A 226 -15.14 1.47 -0.23
N GLY A 227 -14.54 2.28 -1.10
CA GLY A 227 -14.14 1.89 -2.46
C GLY A 227 -13.14 0.74 -2.48
N ALA A 228 -12.12 0.80 -1.62
CA ALA A 228 -11.18 -0.31 -1.44
C ALA A 228 -11.91 -1.60 -1.04
N GLY A 229 -12.86 -1.50 -0.10
CA GLY A 229 -13.73 -2.61 0.30
C GLY A 229 -14.49 -3.25 -0.86
N VAL A 230 -15.06 -2.43 -1.75
CA VAL A 230 -15.76 -2.91 -2.97
C VAL A 230 -14.83 -3.74 -3.86
N LEU A 231 -13.59 -3.28 -4.07
CA LEU A 231 -12.62 -3.94 -4.95
C LEU A 231 -12.04 -5.22 -4.37
N ILE A 232 -11.69 -5.22 -3.07
CA ILE A 232 -11.08 -6.38 -2.42
C ILE A 232 -12.08 -7.52 -2.17
N GLY A 233 -13.35 -7.21 -2.11
CA GLY A 233 -14.44 -8.16 -1.98
C GLY A 233 -14.63 -8.73 -0.57
N PRO A 234 -15.72 -9.53 -0.38
CA PRO A 234 -16.18 -9.91 0.95
C PRO A 234 -15.19 -10.75 1.75
N LYS A 235 -14.52 -11.73 1.13
CA LYS A 235 -13.57 -12.61 1.83
C LYS A 235 -12.43 -11.83 2.47
N VAL A 236 -11.87 -10.88 1.74
CA VAL A 236 -10.78 -10.02 2.21
C VAL A 236 -11.29 -9.06 3.27
N GLY A 237 -12.45 -8.42 3.06
CA GLY A 237 -13.07 -7.53 4.04
C GLY A 237 -13.32 -8.21 5.39
N TRP A 238 -13.92 -9.42 5.40
CA TRP A 238 -14.11 -10.19 6.64
C TRP A 238 -12.80 -10.59 7.30
N SER A 239 -11.74 -10.84 6.51
CA SER A 239 -10.41 -11.14 7.05
C SER A 239 -9.78 -9.94 7.74
N LEU A 240 -9.94 -8.73 7.18
CA LEU A 240 -9.51 -7.48 7.78
C LEU A 240 -10.24 -7.20 9.09
N LEU A 241 -11.57 -7.37 9.12
CA LEU A 241 -12.36 -7.20 10.33
C LEU A 241 -11.90 -8.17 11.42
N ALA A 242 -11.81 -9.48 11.11
CA ALA A 242 -11.40 -10.48 12.09
C ALA A 242 -9.98 -10.21 12.63
N GLY A 243 -9.03 -9.87 11.75
CA GLY A 243 -7.67 -9.54 12.16
C GLY A 243 -7.60 -8.31 13.04
N SER A 244 -8.37 -7.25 12.70
CA SER A 244 -8.36 -6.01 13.49
C SER A 244 -9.01 -6.17 14.87
N LEU A 245 -10.10 -6.95 14.97
CA LEU A 245 -10.71 -7.24 16.26
C LEU A 245 -9.78 -8.08 17.16
N ILE A 246 -9.04 -9.02 16.59
CA ILE A 246 -8.05 -9.80 17.35
C ILE A 246 -6.88 -8.90 17.77
N ALA A 247 -6.31 -8.13 16.87
CA ALA A 247 -5.16 -7.28 17.16
C ALA A 247 -5.48 -6.21 18.19
N TRP A 248 -6.53 -5.44 17.95
CA TRP A 248 -6.86 -4.23 18.71
C TRP A 248 -7.90 -4.46 19.80
N GLY A 249 -8.84 -5.40 19.59
CA GLY A 249 -9.88 -5.71 20.58
C GLY A 249 -9.48 -6.80 21.58
N VAL A 250 -8.48 -7.64 21.27
CA VAL A 250 -8.09 -8.75 22.15
C VAL A 250 -6.63 -8.64 22.57
N MET A 251 -5.69 -8.65 21.62
CA MET A 251 -4.25 -8.71 21.96
C MET A 251 -3.77 -7.45 22.66
N THR A 252 -4.04 -6.28 22.10
CA THR A 252 -3.57 -5.01 22.69
C THR A 252 -4.08 -4.80 24.11
N PRO A 253 -5.39 -4.97 24.43
CA PRO A 253 -5.86 -4.87 25.80
C PRO A 253 -5.20 -5.87 26.76
N ILE A 254 -5.00 -7.11 26.34
CA ILE A 254 -4.32 -8.13 27.16
C ILE A 254 -2.86 -7.72 27.45
N LEU A 255 -2.13 -7.25 26.42
CA LEU A 255 -0.73 -6.82 26.56
C LEU A 255 -0.57 -5.62 27.49
N LEU A 256 -1.53 -4.69 27.45
CA LEU A 256 -1.58 -3.54 28.35
C LEU A 256 -1.95 -3.94 29.77
N ASN A 257 -2.88 -4.89 29.93
CA ASN A 257 -3.36 -5.28 31.25
C ASN A 257 -2.38 -6.16 32.02
N ASN A 258 -1.58 -6.97 31.31
CA ASN A 258 -0.56 -7.84 31.95
C ASN A 258 0.84 -7.19 32.02
N GLY A 259 0.98 -5.91 31.68
CA GLY A 259 2.24 -5.18 31.76
C GLY A 259 3.30 -5.55 30.73
N THR A 260 2.98 -6.39 29.74
CA THR A 260 3.91 -6.68 28.64
C THR A 260 4.22 -5.43 27.81
N VAL A 261 3.25 -4.53 27.71
CA VAL A 261 3.35 -3.22 27.07
C VAL A 261 2.85 -2.17 28.07
N GLU A 262 3.64 -1.15 28.29
CA GLU A 262 3.33 -0.05 29.19
C GLU A 262 3.00 1.23 28.40
N VAL A 263 2.19 2.09 28.99
CA VAL A 263 1.79 3.39 28.44
C VAL A 263 2.07 4.48 29.45
N ALA A 264 2.78 5.52 29.03
CA ALA A 264 3.07 6.65 29.89
C ALA A 264 1.78 7.42 30.29
N PRO A 265 1.73 7.98 31.49
CA PRO A 265 0.70 8.95 31.86
C PRO A 265 0.69 10.13 30.88
N ASP A 266 -0.48 10.56 30.43
CA ASP A 266 -0.61 11.70 29.52
C ASP A 266 -0.73 13.02 30.27
N ILE A 267 0.39 13.50 30.80
CA ILE A 267 0.45 14.75 31.55
C ILE A 267 0.19 15.97 30.63
N SER A 268 0.47 15.86 29.34
CA SER A 268 0.17 16.95 28.41
C SER A 268 -1.34 17.15 28.23
N ALA A 269 -2.11 16.08 28.23
CA ALA A 269 -3.58 16.15 28.24
C ALA A 269 -4.14 16.80 29.51
N VAL A 270 -3.55 16.49 30.67
CA VAL A 270 -3.90 17.12 31.93
C VAL A 270 -3.62 18.62 31.91
N ASN A 271 -2.41 19.01 31.48
CA ASN A 271 -2.03 20.41 31.37
C ASN A 271 -2.93 21.20 30.40
N HIS A 272 -3.27 20.59 29.25
CA HIS A 272 -4.18 21.19 28.27
C HIS A 272 -5.59 21.39 28.86
N ALA A 273 -6.11 20.41 29.58
CA ALA A 273 -7.41 20.50 30.22
C ALA A 273 -7.43 21.57 31.37
N LEU A 274 -6.34 21.70 32.12
CA LEU A 274 -6.18 22.80 33.10
C LEU A 274 -6.25 24.18 32.45
N VAL A 275 -5.55 24.37 31.33
CA VAL A 275 -5.59 25.63 30.55
C VAL A 275 -7.00 25.89 30.02
N GLU A 276 -7.73 24.85 29.58
CA GLU A 276 -9.11 24.98 29.10
C GLU A 276 -10.06 25.45 30.25
N VAL A 277 -9.91 24.88 31.42
CA VAL A 277 -10.65 25.32 32.64
C VAL A 277 -10.34 26.78 32.94
N GLN A 278 -9.07 27.17 33.03
CA GLN A 278 -8.65 28.54 33.30
C GLN A 278 -9.21 29.52 32.24
N THR A 279 -9.12 29.16 30.97
CA THR A 279 -9.65 29.98 29.87
C THR A 279 -11.17 30.16 29.95
N ALA A 280 -11.90 29.13 30.42
CA ALA A 280 -13.33 29.23 30.64
C ALA A 280 -13.67 30.20 31.75
N TYR A 281 -12.94 30.15 32.90
CA TYR A 281 -13.07 31.09 34.00
C TYR A 281 -12.77 32.53 33.58
N ASP A 282 -11.65 32.77 32.88
CA ASP A 282 -11.23 34.10 32.44
C ASP A 282 -12.22 34.70 31.42
N ALA A 283 -12.90 33.85 30.66
CA ALA A 283 -13.94 34.26 29.71
C ALA A 283 -15.35 34.41 30.32
N GLY A 284 -15.50 34.20 31.66
CA GLY A 284 -16.77 34.24 32.36
C GLY A 284 -17.79 33.20 31.90
N ARG A 285 -17.34 32.07 31.33
CA ARG A 285 -18.17 30.95 30.87
C ARG A 285 -18.25 29.87 31.96
N SER A 286 -19.35 29.09 31.96
CA SER A 286 -19.43 27.91 32.81
C SER A 286 -18.31 26.91 32.48
N PRO A 287 -17.48 26.51 33.47
CA PRO A 287 -16.39 25.56 33.24
C PRO A 287 -16.84 24.10 33.27
N ASP A 288 -18.13 23.79 33.33
CA ASP A 288 -18.63 22.42 33.53
C ASP A 288 -18.14 21.41 32.50
N ARG A 289 -17.99 21.83 31.26
CA ARG A 289 -17.44 20.97 30.22
C ARG A 289 -15.93 20.79 30.37
N ALA A 290 -15.21 21.86 30.63
CA ALA A 290 -13.76 21.84 30.81
C ALA A 290 -13.38 21.05 32.09
N ASN A 291 -14.14 21.19 33.16
CA ASN A 291 -13.96 20.41 34.41
C ASN A 291 -14.14 18.89 34.13
N ARG A 292 -15.16 18.49 33.37
CA ARG A 292 -15.30 17.07 32.96
C ARG A 292 -14.13 16.56 32.13
N HIS A 293 -13.57 17.37 31.22
CA HIS A 293 -12.38 17.00 30.45
C HIS A 293 -11.17 16.84 31.40
N LEU A 294 -11.03 17.71 32.37
CA LEU A 294 -9.95 17.63 33.37
C LEU A 294 -10.08 16.36 34.23
N GLU A 295 -11.26 16.09 34.79
CA GLU A 295 -11.51 14.86 35.55
C GLU A 295 -11.17 13.59 34.78
N VAL A 296 -11.53 13.53 33.49
CA VAL A 296 -11.21 12.38 32.61
C VAL A 296 -9.70 12.29 32.39
N ALA A 297 -9.01 13.40 32.09
CA ALA A 297 -7.58 13.40 31.83
C ALA A 297 -6.78 13.01 33.11
N VAL A 298 -7.17 13.53 34.27
CA VAL A 298 -6.57 13.20 35.58
C VAL A 298 -6.75 11.72 35.91
N SER A 299 -7.99 11.23 35.80
CA SER A 299 -8.31 9.83 36.09
C SER A 299 -7.53 8.86 35.16
N ASP A 300 -7.42 9.19 33.88
CA ASP A 300 -6.66 8.40 32.92
C ASP A 300 -5.15 8.41 33.23
N ALA A 301 -4.59 9.56 33.57
CA ALA A 301 -3.18 9.68 33.94
C ALA A 301 -2.84 8.85 35.19
N ILE A 302 -3.70 8.90 36.21
CA ILE A 302 -3.55 8.12 37.45
C ILE A 302 -3.63 6.62 37.16
N LEU A 303 -4.66 6.17 36.43
CA LEU A 303 -4.83 4.75 36.07
C LEU A 303 -3.63 4.20 35.31
N ARG A 304 -3.03 4.98 34.42
CA ARG A 304 -1.82 4.58 33.71
C ARG A 304 -0.61 4.50 34.61
N ALA A 305 -0.45 5.49 35.51
CA ALA A 305 0.63 5.48 36.48
C ALA A 305 0.52 4.30 37.44
N GLU A 306 -0.68 3.99 37.95
CA GLU A 306 -0.96 2.82 38.79
C GLU A 306 -0.59 1.51 38.04
N ARG A 307 -0.94 1.40 36.77
CA ARG A 307 -0.61 0.24 35.97
C ARG A 307 0.91 0.06 35.78
N VAL A 308 1.63 1.15 35.52
CA VAL A 308 3.11 1.12 35.41
C VAL A 308 3.71 0.72 36.77
N ALA A 309 3.23 1.31 37.87
CA ALA A 309 3.70 1.01 39.21
C ALA A 309 3.43 -0.43 39.64
N SER A 310 2.25 -0.98 39.30
CA SER A 310 1.85 -2.34 39.70
C SER A 310 2.72 -3.45 39.03
N HIS A 311 3.45 -3.14 37.96
CA HIS A 311 4.35 -4.08 37.28
C HIS A 311 5.83 -3.86 37.65
N ARG A 312 6.14 -2.99 38.64
CA ARG A 312 7.51 -2.65 39.01
C ARG A 312 7.69 -2.68 40.52
N ASP A 313 8.62 -3.52 40.98
CA ASP A 313 8.92 -3.63 42.39
C ASP A 313 9.51 -2.31 42.95
N GLY A 314 8.95 -1.83 44.04
CA GLY A 314 9.43 -0.64 44.77
C GLY A 314 9.12 0.70 44.10
N VAL A 315 8.29 0.73 43.05
CA VAL A 315 7.84 1.96 42.37
C VAL A 315 6.39 2.25 42.76
N SER A 316 6.13 3.46 43.32
CA SER A 316 4.78 3.90 43.64
C SER A 316 4.14 4.67 42.47
N THR A 317 2.82 4.78 42.46
CA THR A 317 2.07 5.60 41.47
C THR A 317 2.56 7.06 41.46
N ILE A 318 2.90 7.59 42.65
CA ILE A 318 3.43 8.95 42.81
C ILE A 318 4.78 9.10 42.14
N ASP A 319 5.67 8.10 42.25
CA ASP A 319 6.98 8.12 41.60
C ASP A 319 6.85 8.17 40.08
N VAL A 320 5.90 7.40 39.52
CA VAL A 320 5.60 7.43 38.06
C VAL A 320 5.10 8.82 37.66
N LEU A 321 4.12 9.39 38.37
CA LEU A 321 3.57 10.70 38.05
C LEU A 321 4.62 11.82 38.16
N ARG A 322 5.47 11.79 39.19
CA ARG A 322 6.59 12.73 39.37
C ARG A 322 7.64 12.61 38.31
N HIS A 323 7.98 11.37 37.89
CA HIS A 323 8.92 11.14 36.83
C HIS A 323 8.48 11.79 35.49
N PHE A 324 7.18 11.81 35.22
CA PHE A 324 6.59 12.47 34.07
C PHE A 324 6.21 13.93 34.29
N ASN A 325 6.73 14.58 35.35
CA ASN A 325 6.48 15.98 35.70
C ASN A 325 4.99 16.34 35.87
N ALA A 326 4.24 15.49 36.52
CA ALA A 326 2.85 15.80 36.85
C ALA A 326 2.76 17.05 37.75
N PRO A 327 1.80 17.98 37.53
CA PRO A 327 1.61 19.16 38.34
C PRO A 327 1.36 18.79 39.82
N ALA A 328 2.00 19.51 40.74
CA ALA A 328 1.85 19.27 42.18
C ALA A 328 0.39 19.41 42.62
N GLU A 329 -0.39 20.28 42.01
CA GLU A 329 -1.82 20.46 42.24
C GLU A 329 -2.61 19.20 41.95
N LEU A 330 -2.31 18.53 40.86
CA LEU A 330 -2.90 17.24 40.46
C LEU A 330 -2.64 16.16 41.52
N LEU A 331 -1.41 16.09 42.03
CA LEU A 331 -1.01 15.12 43.05
C LEU A 331 -1.69 15.38 44.40
N ARG A 332 -2.00 16.67 44.74
CA ARG A 332 -2.76 17.07 45.94
C ARG A 332 -4.24 16.75 45.81
N GLU A 333 -4.87 17.10 44.66
CA GLU A 333 -6.28 16.80 44.40
C GLU A 333 -6.56 15.29 44.39
N ALA A 334 -5.58 14.49 43.91
CA ALA A 334 -5.65 13.04 43.96
C ALA A 334 -5.42 12.45 45.36
N GLY A 335 -5.17 13.29 46.40
CA GLY A 335 -4.90 12.83 47.76
C GLY A 335 -3.56 12.09 47.92
N MET A 336 -2.66 12.25 46.96
CA MET A 336 -1.40 11.49 46.86
C MET A 336 -0.19 12.24 47.43
N LEU A 337 -0.31 13.55 47.74
CA LEU A 337 0.75 14.34 48.38
C LEU A 337 0.29 14.90 49.72
N PRO A 338 0.99 14.62 50.81
CA PRO A 338 0.91 15.42 52.02
C PRO A 338 1.53 16.80 51.74
N GLU A 339 1.06 17.84 52.48
CA GLU A 339 1.42 19.24 52.24
C GLU A 339 2.92 19.58 52.36
N ASP A 340 3.79 18.70 52.92
CA ASP A 340 5.12 19.06 53.42
C ASP A 340 6.31 18.12 53.10
N GLU A 341 6.25 17.14 52.21
CA GLU A 341 7.41 16.25 52.02
C GLU A 341 7.92 16.14 50.54
N ALA A 342 9.17 16.59 50.32
CA ALA A 342 10.00 16.23 49.21
C ALA A 342 10.64 14.84 49.44
N GLN A 343 9.95 13.76 49.08
CA GLN A 343 10.56 12.43 49.11
C GLN A 343 11.40 12.19 47.83
N PRO A 344 12.51 11.42 47.94
CA PRO A 344 13.31 11.05 46.76
C PRO A 344 12.45 10.25 45.75
N VAL A 345 12.47 10.67 44.50
CA VAL A 345 11.77 9.99 43.42
C VAL A 345 12.48 8.69 43.08
N ALA A 346 11.76 7.57 43.08
CA ALA A 346 12.32 6.30 42.61
C ALA A 346 12.74 6.41 41.14
N VAL A 347 13.92 5.91 40.83
CA VAL A 347 14.43 5.92 39.45
C VAL A 347 13.68 4.90 38.63
N ILE A 348 13.02 5.34 37.57
CA ILE A 348 12.38 4.46 36.59
C ILE A 348 13.38 4.17 35.48
N ASP A 349 14.04 3.02 35.53
CA ASP A 349 15.13 2.65 34.61
C ASP A 349 14.73 2.61 33.12
N ARG A 350 13.48 2.34 32.83
CA ARG A 350 12.92 2.31 31.45
C ARG A 350 11.50 2.84 31.45
N PRO A 351 11.32 4.16 31.37
CA PRO A 351 9.99 4.72 31.31
C PRO A 351 9.29 4.33 29.99
N PRO A 352 7.95 4.25 29.98
CA PRO A 352 7.19 4.04 28.74
C PRO A 352 7.41 5.18 27.75
N ASP A 353 7.65 4.83 26.47
CA ASP A 353 8.02 5.78 25.42
C ASP A 353 6.82 6.54 24.81
N THR A 354 5.59 6.14 25.11
CA THR A 354 4.39 6.68 24.47
C THR A 354 3.22 6.79 25.41
N THR A 355 2.45 7.86 25.24
CA THR A 355 1.18 8.09 25.91
C THR A 355 -0.02 7.45 25.20
N SER A 356 0.17 6.88 24.01
CA SER A 356 -0.91 6.28 23.21
C SER A 356 -0.99 4.76 23.40
N PRO A 357 -2.08 4.20 23.96
CA PRO A 357 -2.31 2.75 24.05
C PRO A 357 -2.22 2.04 22.69
N TYR A 358 -2.72 2.69 21.62
CA TYR A 358 -2.59 2.19 20.26
C TYR A 358 -1.12 2.07 19.83
N ARG A 359 -0.31 3.13 19.98
CA ARG A 359 1.11 3.11 19.59
C ARG A 359 1.92 2.09 20.40
N ALA A 360 1.67 2.01 21.71
CA ALA A 360 2.30 1.04 22.58
C ALA A 360 1.99 -0.40 22.14
N GLY A 361 0.73 -0.72 21.94
CA GLY A 361 0.29 -2.02 21.43
C GLY A 361 0.80 -2.29 20.01
N PHE A 362 0.82 -1.27 19.14
CA PHE A 362 1.28 -1.39 17.76
C PHE A 362 2.72 -1.92 17.67
N ASN A 363 3.65 -1.39 18.45
CA ASN A 363 5.06 -1.79 18.45
C ASN A 363 5.26 -3.29 18.74
N TRP A 364 4.33 -3.92 19.43
CA TRP A 364 4.36 -5.36 19.72
C TRP A 364 3.54 -6.17 18.71
N VAL A 365 2.28 -5.76 18.49
CA VAL A 365 1.29 -6.48 17.65
C VAL A 365 1.73 -6.56 16.19
N LEU A 366 2.41 -5.53 15.69
CA LEU A 366 2.92 -5.49 14.32
C LEU A 366 3.79 -6.71 13.96
N TRP A 367 4.53 -7.28 14.92
CA TRP A 367 5.38 -8.43 14.67
C TRP A 367 4.61 -9.70 14.33
N THR A 368 3.43 -9.88 14.93
CA THR A 368 2.49 -10.95 14.57
C THR A 368 2.02 -10.79 13.12
N GLY A 369 1.62 -9.58 12.73
CA GLY A 369 1.19 -9.26 11.35
C GLY A 369 2.31 -9.43 10.33
N VAL A 370 3.50 -8.91 10.62
CA VAL A 370 4.69 -9.02 9.75
C VAL A 370 5.08 -10.48 9.54
N ALA A 371 5.21 -11.27 10.61
CA ALA A 371 5.56 -12.68 10.52
C ALA A 371 4.52 -13.47 9.72
N LEU A 372 3.22 -13.20 9.94
CA LEU A 372 2.13 -13.82 9.20
C LEU A 372 2.21 -13.48 7.71
N MET A 373 2.43 -12.22 7.35
CA MET A 373 2.56 -11.80 5.95
C MET A 373 3.78 -12.41 5.27
N ILE A 374 4.92 -12.46 5.94
CA ILE A 374 6.15 -13.03 5.39
C ILE A 374 5.96 -14.53 5.13
N THR A 375 5.58 -15.30 6.14
CA THR A 375 5.45 -16.75 6.02
C THR A 375 4.34 -17.15 5.08
N SER A 376 3.20 -16.42 5.04
CA SER A 376 2.13 -16.68 4.07
C SER A 376 2.55 -16.40 2.62
N SER A 377 3.38 -15.38 2.41
CA SER A 377 3.94 -15.08 1.10
C SER A 377 4.86 -16.20 0.62
N PHE A 378 5.76 -16.68 1.47
CA PHE A 378 6.64 -17.81 1.15
C PHE A 378 5.85 -19.12 0.96
N THR A 379 4.86 -19.40 1.81
CA THR A 379 4.02 -20.59 1.68
C THR A 379 3.23 -20.57 0.38
N SER A 380 2.62 -19.43 0.04
CA SER A 380 1.87 -19.26 -1.21
C SER A 380 2.77 -19.45 -2.44
N LEU A 381 4.00 -18.96 -2.39
CA LEU A 381 4.98 -19.16 -3.44
C LEU A 381 5.44 -20.63 -3.52
N ALA A 382 5.73 -21.26 -2.39
CA ALA A 382 6.11 -22.67 -2.34
C ALA A 382 4.99 -23.57 -2.92
N MET A 383 3.72 -23.22 -2.68
CA MET A 383 2.58 -23.92 -3.30
C MET A 383 2.53 -23.77 -4.83
N GLN A 384 3.19 -22.78 -5.40
CA GLN A 384 3.32 -22.57 -6.84
C GLN A 384 4.57 -23.24 -7.43
N TYR A 385 5.17 -24.23 -6.75
CA TYR A 385 6.42 -24.89 -7.17
C TYR A 385 6.36 -25.45 -8.60
N LYS A 386 5.18 -25.92 -9.05
CA LYS A 386 5.00 -26.37 -10.45
C LYS A 386 5.16 -25.23 -11.45
N THR A 387 4.67 -24.04 -11.13
CA THR A 387 4.85 -22.82 -11.94
C THR A 387 6.32 -22.44 -12.00
N ILE A 388 7.03 -22.51 -10.86
CA ILE A 388 8.46 -22.25 -10.79
C ILE A 388 9.24 -23.23 -11.65
N ILE A 389 9.01 -24.53 -11.50
CA ILE A 389 9.67 -25.57 -12.31
C ILE A 389 9.38 -25.37 -13.82
N ARG A 390 8.13 -25.10 -14.20
CA ARG A 390 7.76 -24.83 -15.61
C ARG A 390 8.49 -23.61 -16.15
N THR A 391 8.68 -22.54 -15.37
CA THR A 391 9.43 -21.37 -15.80
C THR A 391 10.86 -21.77 -16.18
N PHE A 392 11.58 -22.48 -15.31
CA PHE A 392 12.96 -22.91 -15.59
C PHE A 392 13.04 -23.91 -16.73
N THR A 393 12.12 -24.87 -16.83
CA THR A 393 12.13 -25.85 -17.92
C THR A 393 11.84 -25.21 -19.28
N SER A 394 10.92 -24.25 -19.35
CA SER A 394 10.60 -23.53 -20.58
C SER A 394 11.74 -22.60 -21.01
N MET A 395 12.39 -21.92 -20.08
CA MET A 395 13.60 -21.11 -20.37
C MET A 395 14.73 -21.98 -20.93
N ARG A 396 14.99 -23.15 -20.31
CA ARG A 396 16.00 -24.10 -20.79
C ARG A 396 15.65 -24.68 -22.15
N ALA A 397 14.40 -24.95 -22.43
CA ALA A 397 13.95 -25.41 -23.75
C ALA A 397 14.14 -24.33 -24.80
N ALA A 398 13.84 -23.08 -24.49
CA ALA A 398 14.04 -21.95 -25.39
C ALA A 398 15.52 -21.74 -25.79
N THR A 399 16.45 -21.95 -24.80
CA THR A 399 17.90 -21.84 -25.08
C THR A 399 18.50 -23.02 -25.84
N ARG A 400 17.83 -24.18 -25.86
CA ARG A 400 18.31 -25.40 -26.52
C ARG A 400 17.83 -25.56 -27.97
N ARG A 401 16.86 -24.75 -28.41
CA ARG A 401 16.46 -24.77 -29.83
C ARG A 401 17.59 -24.20 -30.68
N PRO A 402 18.16 -24.98 -31.63
CA PRO A 402 19.23 -24.47 -32.49
C PRO A 402 18.69 -23.32 -33.35
N ALA A 403 19.52 -22.29 -33.54
CA ALA A 403 19.19 -21.13 -34.37
C ALA A 403 18.84 -21.48 -35.83
N HIS A 404 19.13 -22.70 -36.27
CA HIS A 404 18.87 -23.18 -37.64
C HIS A 404 17.43 -23.68 -37.90
N GLU A 405 16.64 -23.99 -36.84
CA GLU A 405 15.22 -24.34 -37.05
C GLU A 405 14.30 -23.10 -37.11
N SER A 406 14.87 -21.90 -36.98
CA SER A 406 14.13 -20.63 -37.17
C SER A 406 13.94 -20.26 -38.68
N GLY A 407 14.36 -21.11 -39.58
CA GLY A 407 14.33 -20.86 -41.02
C GLY A 407 13.29 -21.65 -41.83
N GLY A 408 12.44 -22.44 -41.20
CA GLY A 408 11.41 -23.21 -41.90
C GLY A 408 10.07 -23.12 -41.19
N ASP A 409 9.07 -22.56 -41.86
CA ASP A 409 7.60 -22.67 -41.66
C ASP A 409 7.05 -22.70 -40.24
N GLU A 410 7.71 -22.07 -39.21
CA GLU A 410 6.97 -21.63 -38.03
C GLU A 410 6.04 -20.49 -38.50
N PRO A 411 4.75 -20.55 -38.16
CA PRO A 411 3.87 -19.44 -38.47
C PRO A 411 4.53 -18.16 -38.00
N GLU A 412 4.95 -17.30 -38.93
CA GLU A 412 5.27 -15.90 -38.61
C GLU A 412 4.13 -15.42 -37.75
N ASP A 413 4.46 -14.68 -36.71
CA ASP A 413 3.49 -14.16 -35.75
C ASP A 413 2.57 -13.18 -36.52
N GLU A 414 1.79 -13.70 -37.50
CA GLU A 414 0.84 -12.93 -38.33
C GLU A 414 -0.14 -12.13 -37.43
N ASP A 415 -0.29 -12.58 -36.18
CA ASP A 415 -1.14 -11.95 -35.17
C ASP A 415 -0.43 -10.88 -34.34
N ALA A 416 0.88 -10.68 -34.50
CA ALA A 416 1.61 -9.63 -33.76
C ALA A 416 2.41 -8.74 -34.70
N PRO A 417 1.79 -7.70 -35.26
CA PRO A 417 2.48 -6.76 -36.12
C PRO A 417 3.60 -6.04 -35.36
N ASP A 418 4.76 -5.88 -35.98
CA ASP A 418 5.91 -5.07 -35.57
C ASP A 418 6.50 -5.50 -34.20
N PRO A 419 7.32 -6.59 -34.17
CA PRO A 419 7.98 -7.04 -32.92
C PRO A 419 8.99 -6.01 -32.40
N TYR A 420 9.23 -6.01 -31.11
CA TYR A 420 10.27 -5.15 -30.53
C TYR A 420 11.67 -5.65 -30.91
N PRO A 421 12.49 -4.84 -31.65
CA PRO A 421 13.77 -5.32 -32.15
C PRO A 421 14.76 -5.66 -31.04
N MET A 422 15.40 -6.83 -31.14
CA MET A 422 16.36 -7.33 -30.13
C MET A 422 17.51 -6.36 -29.85
N LYS A 423 17.98 -5.60 -30.85
CA LYS A 423 19.01 -4.58 -30.66
C LYS A 423 18.60 -3.49 -29.65
N TYR A 424 17.35 -3.03 -29.70
CA TYR A 424 16.86 -2.04 -28.75
C TYR A 424 16.65 -2.64 -27.36
N TRP A 425 16.28 -3.92 -27.30
CA TRP A 425 16.21 -4.63 -26.02
C TRP A 425 17.58 -4.72 -25.35
N VAL A 426 18.64 -5.13 -26.08
CA VAL A 426 20.00 -5.23 -25.54
C VAL A 426 20.49 -3.86 -25.05
N ILE A 427 20.33 -2.82 -25.88
CA ILE A 427 20.73 -1.46 -25.52
C ILE A 427 19.98 -0.99 -24.27
N GLY A 428 18.64 -1.12 -24.26
CA GLY A 428 17.82 -0.68 -23.15
C GLY A 428 18.11 -1.44 -21.85
N MET A 429 18.26 -2.76 -21.92
CA MET A 429 18.63 -3.60 -20.78
C MET A 429 20.00 -3.20 -20.21
N THR A 430 21.00 -2.98 -21.08
CA THR A 430 22.34 -2.57 -20.66
C THR A 430 22.32 -1.20 -20.01
N LEU A 431 21.65 -0.21 -20.61
CA LEU A 431 21.54 1.13 -20.05
C LEU A 431 20.79 1.16 -18.73
N ALA A 432 19.66 0.44 -18.63
CA ALA A 432 18.90 0.36 -17.39
C ALA A 432 19.70 -0.34 -16.28
N SER A 433 20.45 -1.41 -16.61
CA SER A 433 21.32 -2.10 -15.66
C SER A 433 22.46 -1.22 -15.16
N LEU A 434 23.16 -0.56 -16.10
CA LEU A 434 24.26 0.35 -15.77
C LEU A 434 23.76 1.50 -14.88
N LEU A 435 22.64 2.12 -15.24
CA LEU A 435 22.03 3.18 -14.46
C LEU A 435 21.66 2.70 -13.06
N THR A 436 20.98 1.56 -12.94
CA THR A 436 20.55 1.01 -11.65
C THR A 436 21.74 0.71 -10.74
N VAL A 437 22.79 0.05 -11.26
CA VAL A 437 23.99 -0.28 -10.46
C VAL A 437 24.75 0.98 -10.05
N THR A 438 24.88 1.95 -10.95
CA THR A 438 25.54 3.24 -10.66
C THR A 438 24.79 4.01 -9.56
N LEU A 439 23.48 4.12 -9.65
CA LEU A 439 22.67 4.77 -8.62
C LEU A 439 22.68 4.01 -7.30
N ALA A 440 22.63 2.67 -7.33
CA ALA A 440 22.78 1.83 -6.15
C ALA A 440 24.11 2.08 -5.44
N LYS A 441 25.19 2.25 -6.20
CA LYS A 441 26.51 2.59 -5.63
C LYS A 441 26.54 4.01 -5.05
N ILE A 442 26.01 5.00 -5.79
CA ILE A 442 26.09 6.41 -5.39
C ILE A 442 25.20 6.71 -4.19
N TYR A 443 23.92 6.32 -4.25
CA TYR A 443 22.93 6.69 -3.23
C TYR A 443 22.86 5.75 -2.03
N PHE A 444 23.14 4.46 -2.24
CA PHE A 444 22.96 3.44 -1.21
C PHE A 444 24.26 2.73 -0.80
N GLN A 445 25.38 3.14 -1.38
CA GLN A 445 26.72 2.55 -1.12
C GLN A 445 26.77 1.03 -1.38
N ILE A 446 25.91 0.51 -2.25
CA ILE A 446 25.87 -0.91 -2.61
C ILE A 446 27.08 -1.23 -3.51
N PRO A 447 27.89 -2.23 -3.21
CA PRO A 447 28.98 -2.66 -4.07
C PRO A 447 28.47 -3.04 -5.47
N ILE A 448 29.24 -2.75 -6.51
CA ILE A 448 28.83 -3.00 -7.91
C ILE A 448 28.45 -4.46 -8.14
N TRP A 449 29.21 -5.42 -7.59
CA TRP A 449 28.91 -6.83 -7.74
C TRP A 449 27.61 -7.24 -7.06
N GLU A 450 27.27 -6.67 -5.89
CA GLU A 450 25.98 -6.87 -5.21
C GLU A 450 24.82 -6.32 -6.07
N GLY A 451 24.99 -5.13 -6.66
CA GLY A 451 24.02 -4.54 -7.58
C GLY A 451 23.79 -5.38 -8.85
N LEU A 452 24.85 -5.89 -9.47
CA LEU A 452 24.76 -6.79 -10.61
C LEU A 452 24.08 -8.12 -10.25
N LEU A 453 24.40 -8.68 -9.10
CA LEU A 453 23.74 -9.88 -8.58
C LEU A 453 22.25 -9.65 -8.33
N ALA A 454 21.86 -8.47 -7.80
CA ALA A 454 20.46 -8.11 -7.63
C ALA A 454 19.70 -8.10 -8.96
N ILE A 455 20.27 -7.52 -10.02
CA ILE A 455 19.68 -7.50 -11.36
C ILE A 455 19.55 -8.92 -11.93
N PHE A 456 20.61 -9.72 -11.78
CA PHE A 456 20.59 -11.11 -12.25
C PHE A 456 19.51 -11.94 -11.56
N LEU A 457 19.42 -11.89 -10.23
CA LEU A 457 18.35 -12.54 -9.46
C LEU A 457 16.99 -12.02 -9.86
N SER A 458 16.86 -10.70 -10.05
CA SER A 458 15.60 -10.05 -10.42
C SER A 458 15.05 -10.54 -11.76
N LEU A 459 15.91 -10.84 -12.74
CA LEU A 459 15.49 -11.38 -14.03
C LEU A 459 14.78 -12.73 -13.86
N PHE A 460 15.35 -13.65 -13.07
CA PHE A 460 14.74 -14.97 -12.83
C PHE A 460 13.47 -14.87 -11.98
N ILE A 461 13.51 -14.04 -10.97
CA ILE A 461 12.36 -13.83 -10.07
C ILE A 461 11.22 -13.16 -10.83
N ALA A 462 11.51 -12.18 -11.71
CA ALA A 462 10.52 -11.56 -12.57
C ALA A 462 9.88 -12.57 -13.53
N ALA A 463 10.65 -13.49 -14.11
CA ALA A 463 10.10 -14.54 -14.98
C ALA A 463 9.10 -15.44 -14.23
N ILE A 464 9.37 -15.79 -12.96
CA ILE A 464 8.44 -16.52 -12.09
C ILE A 464 7.18 -15.69 -11.82
N ALA A 465 7.35 -14.42 -11.48
CA ALA A 465 6.25 -13.50 -11.16
C ALA A 465 5.34 -13.27 -12.38
N VAL A 466 5.93 -13.03 -13.54
CA VAL A 466 5.22 -12.85 -14.81
C VAL A 466 4.41 -14.09 -15.19
N ARG A 467 4.98 -15.28 -14.99
CA ARG A 467 4.26 -16.53 -15.23
C ARG A 467 3.09 -16.72 -14.23
N ALA A 468 3.34 -16.47 -12.96
CA ALA A 468 2.29 -16.53 -11.94
C ALA A 468 1.14 -15.58 -12.26
N THR A 469 1.45 -14.35 -12.68
CA THR A 469 0.46 -13.37 -13.14
C THR A 469 -0.33 -13.90 -14.35
N GLY A 470 0.36 -14.53 -15.31
CA GLY A 470 -0.29 -15.10 -16.49
C GLY A 470 -1.22 -16.27 -16.19
N GLU A 471 -0.91 -17.10 -15.19
CA GLU A 471 -1.71 -18.25 -14.78
C GLU A 471 -2.85 -17.87 -13.82
N THR A 472 -2.63 -16.91 -12.91
CA THR A 472 -3.50 -16.67 -11.73
C THR A 472 -4.03 -15.24 -11.60
N ASP A 473 -3.56 -14.30 -12.39
CA ASP A 473 -3.78 -12.85 -12.26
C ASP A 473 -3.11 -12.21 -11.05
N ILE A 474 -2.49 -12.98 -10.18
CA ILE A 474 -1.83 -12.47 -8.99
C ILE A 474 -0.34 -12.28 -9.28
N ASN A 475 0.11 -11.02 -9.25
CA ASN A 475 1.53 -10.70 -9.29
C ASN A 475 2.11 -10.80 -7.86
N PRO A 476 2.95 -11.79 -7.55
CA PRO A 476 3.43 -12.02 -6.18
C PRO A 476 4.60 -11.09 -5.78
N VAL A 477 4.53 -9.81 -6.13
CA VAL A 477 5.59 -8.79 -5.95
C VAL A 477 6.12 -8.76 -4.51
N GLY A 478 5.21 -8.79 -3.53
CA GLY A 478 5.59 -8.77 -2.12
C GLY A 478 6.41 -9.98 -1.66
N ALA A 479 6.12 -11.19 -2.21
CA ALA A 479 6.89 -12.40 -1.93
C ALA A 479 8.25 -12.35 -2.64
N MET A 480 8.30 -11.86 -3.86
CA MET A 480 9.51 -11.80 -4.68
C MET A 480 10.58 -10.90 -4.06
N GLY A 481 10.20 -9.71 -3.59
CA GLY A 481 11.13 -8.82 -2.86
C GLY A 481 11.68 -9.48 -1.59
N LYS A 482 10.84 -10.18 -0.83
CA LYS A 482 11.26 -10.86 0.41
C LYS A 482 12.23 -12.02 0.17
N ILE A 483 12.12 -12.74 -0.96
CA ILE A 483 13.12 -13.75 -1.32
C ILE A 483 14.50 -13.09 -1.47
N THR A 484 14.56 -11.97 -2.19
CA THR A 484 15.79 -11.21 -2.34
C THR A 484 16.29 -10.68 -1.00
N GLN A 485 15.42 -10.23 -0.09
CA GLN A 485 15.80 -9.86 1.27
C GLN A 485 16.47 -11.02 2.03
N VAL A 486 15.93 -12.23 1.97
CA VAL A 486 16.54 -13.41 2.60
C VAL A 486 17.91 -13.73 2.00
N VAL A 487 18.02 -13.70 0.67
CA VAL A 487 19.31 -13.93 -0.02
C VAL A 487 20.35 -12.89 0.41
N TYR A 488 19.97 -11.60 0.43
CA TYR A 488 20.88 -10.53 0.84
C TYR A 488 21.13 -10.48 2.35
N GLY A 489 20.20 -10.97 3.16
CA GLY A 489 20.44 -11.19 4.59
C GLY A 489 21.60 -12.15 4.85
N ALA A 490 21.72 -13.18 4.00
CA ALA A 490 22.83 -14.13 4.07
C ALA A 490 24.12 -13.61 3.41
N LEU A 491 24.03 -12.89 2.27
CA LEU A 491 25.17 -12.41 1.50
C LEU A 491 25.81 -11.13 2.07
N ALA A 492 25.00 -10.26 2.65
CA ALA A 492 25.40 -8.96 3.18
C ALA A 492 24.84 -8.75 4.60
N PRO A 493 25.23 -9.59 5.58
CA PRO A 493 24.71 -9.50 6.95
C PRO A 493 24.99 -8.12 7.56
N GLY A 494 24.03 -7.61 8.33
CA GLY A 494 24.12 -6.29 8.96
C GLY A 494 23.85 -5.10 8.04
N LYS A 495 23.76 -5.27 6.72
CA LYS A 495 23.57 -4.18 5.76
C LYS A 495 22.08 -4.01 5.40
N MET A 496 21.30 -3.35 6.27
CA MET A 496 19.85 -3.14 6.05
C MET A 496 19.54 -2.44 4.73
N VAL A 497 20.28 -1.39 4.36
CA VAL A 497 20.06 -0.62 3.14
C VAL A 497 20.28 -1.47 1.90
N THR A 498 21.38 -2.24 1.85
CA THR A 498 21.66 -3.15 0.73
C THR A 498 20.57 -4.21 0.59
N ASN A 499 20.16 -4.83 1.70
CA ASN A 499 19.10 -5.82 1.74
C ASN A 499 17.79 -5.26 1.18
N LEU A 500 17.39 -4.10 1.67
CA LEU A 500 16.14 -3.43 1.29
C LEU A 500 16.16 -3.02 -0.19
N MET A 501 17.25 -2.39 -0.66
CA MET A 501 17.30 -1.84 -2.01
C MET A 501 17.54 -2.88 -3.09
N ALA A 502 18.25 -3.97 -2.80
CA ALA A 502 18.34 -5.13 -3.68
C ALA A 502 16.95 -5.78 -3.88
N ALA A 503 16.18 -5.88 -2.81
CA ALA A 503 14.81 -6.36 -2.89
C ALA A 503 13.88 -5.37 -3.65
N ALA A 504 14.13 -4.07 -3.54
CA ALA A 504 13.40 -3.05 -4.30
C ALA A 504 13.61 -3.22 -5.81
N ILE A 505 14.85 -3.51 -6.26
CA ILE A 505 15.15 -3.81 -7.68
C ILE A 505 14.30 -5.00 -8.15
N THR A 506 14.28 -6.08 -7.37
CA THR A 506 13.52 -7.29 -7.70
C THR A 506 12.02 -7.03 -7.75
N SER A 507 11.49 -6.34 -6.76
CA SER A 507 10.07 -6.04 -6.64
C SER A 507 9.58 -5.13 -7.76
N ALA A 508 10.35 -4.08 -8.07
CA ALA A 508 10.08 -3.17 -9.17
C ALA A 508 10.10 -3.90 -10.52
N GLY A 509 11.14 -4.71 -10.74
CA GLY A 509 11.29 -5.52 -11.95
C GLY A 509 10.11 -6.49 -12.15
N ALA A 510 9.72 -7.20 -11.10
CA ALA A 510 8.60 -8.15 -11.15
C ALA A 510 7.26 -7.44 -11.35
N SER A 511 7.04 -6.30 -10.68
CA SER A 511 5.82 -5.49 -10.81
C SER A 511 5.65 -5.00 -12.24
N GLN A 512 6.64 -4.28 -12.74
CA GLN A 512 6.58 -3.66 -14.06
C GLN A 512 6.56 -4.68 -15.21
N ALA A 513 7.27 -5.81 -15.04
CA ALA A 513 7.21 -6.88 -16.03
C ALA A 513 5.83 -7.54 -16.08
N GLY A 514 5.20 -7.76 -14.94
CA GLY A 514 3.84 -8.29 -14.85
C GLY A 514 2.81 -7.38 -15.52
N ASP A 515 2.88 -6.08 -15.25
CA ASP A 515 1.98 -5.08 -15.82
C ASP A 515 2.12 -4.98 -17.35
N LEU A 516 3.37 -4.91 -17.86
CA LEU A 516 3.61 -4.92 -19.31
C LEU A 516 3.08 -6.19 -19.97
N MET A 517 3.20 -7.36 -19.33
CA MET A 517 2.70 -8.60 -19.91
C MET A 517 1.17 -8.66 -19.97
N GLN A 518 0.45 -8.03 -19.03
CA GLN A 518 -0.99 -7.83 -19.11
C GLN A 518 -1.35 -6.96 -20.32
N ASP A 519 -0.65 -5.84 -20.50
CA ASP A 519 -0.87 -4.94 -21.64
C ASP A 519 -0.53 -5.60 -22.98
N LEU A 520 0.58 -6.37 -23.07
CA LEU A 520 0.97 -7.11 -24.25
C LEU A 520 -0.02 -8.24 -24.59
N LYS A 521 -0.67 -8.84 -23.59
CA LYS A 521 -1.77 -9.80 -23.82
C LYS A 521 -2.97 -9.13 -24.45
N ALA A 522 -3.36 -7.96 -23.94
CA ALA A 522 -4.42 -7.17 -24.54
C ALA A 522 -4.06 -6.75 -25.99
N GLY A 523 -2.79 -6.38 -26.22
CA GLY A 523 -2.27 -6.07 -27.55
C GLY A 523 -2.33 -7.23 -28.51
N TYR A 524 -1.97 -8.42 -28.06
CA TYR A 524 -2.09 -9.65 -28.83
C TYR A 524 -3.54 -9.91 -29.27
N MET A 525 -4.52 -9.72 -28.37
CA MET A 525 -5.94 -9.93 -28.67
C MET A 525 -6.56 -8.85 -29.57
N LEU A 526 -6.02 -7.63 -29.57
CA LEU A 526 -6.47 -6.50 -30.40
C LEU A 526 -5.59 -6.26 -31.63
N LYS A 527 -4.56 -7.09 -31.82
CA LYS A 527 -3.58 -6.99 -32.94
C LYS A 527 -2.90 -5.60 -32.97
N VAL A 528 -2.39 -5.16 -31.84
CA VAL A 528 -1.66 -3.89 -31.68
C VAL A 528 -0.15 -4.15 -31.69
N SER A 529 0.61 -3.25 -32.28
CA SER A 529 2.07 -3.33 -32.42
C SER A 529 2.76 -3.45 -31.05
N VAL A 530 3.56 -4.51 -30.88
CA VAL A 530 4.36 -4.74 -29.66
C VAL A 530 5.35 -3.61 -29.43
N ARG A 531 6.02 -3.16 -30.48
CA ARG A 531 6.98 -2.06 -30.41
C ARG A 531 6.33 -0.79 -29.89
N LYS A 532 5.14 -0.44 -30.39
CA LYS A 532 4.41 0.75 -29.96
C LYS A 532 3.98 0.66 -28.50
N GLN A 533 3.51 -0.52 -28.05
CA GLN A 533 3.17 -0.73 -26.64
C GLN A 533 4.39 -0.59 -25.72
N VAL A 534 5.54 -1.21 -26.06
CA VAL A 534 6.78 -1.09 -25.27
C VAL A 534 7.26 0.38 -25.22
N MET A 535 7.23 1.10 -26.35
CA MET A 535 7.58 2.53 -26.37
C MET A 535 6.64 3.36 -25.49
N THR A 536 5.34 3.08 -25.56
CA THR A 536 4.33 3.74 -24.73
C THR A 536 4.56 3.44 -23.26
N GLN A 537 4.92 2.19 -22.92
CA GLN A 537 5.25 1.78 -21.57
C GLN A 537 6.44 2.57 -21.01
N LEU A 538 7.52 2.71 -21.80
CA LEU A 538 8.70 3.48 -21.41
C LEU A 538 8.37 4.97 -21.17
N LEU A 539 7.54 5.57 -22.02
CA LEU A 539 7.05 6.94 -21.83
C LEU A 539 6.19 7.05 -20.55
N GLY A 540 5.32 6.05 -20.31
CA GLY A 540 4.50 5.98 -19.11
C GLY A 540 5.32 5.88 -17.82
N VAL A 541 6.43 5.11 -17.84
CA VAL A 541 7.38 5.04 -16.72
C VAL A 541 7.93 6.43 -16.39
N ILE A 542 8.43 7.16 -17.38
CA ILE A 542 9.05 8.49 -17.17
C ILE A 542 8.07 9.43 -16.47
N VAL A 543 6.88 9.59 -17.04
CA VAL A 543 5.88 10.53 -16.53
C VAL A 543 5.27 10.04 -15.22
N GLY A 544 5.02 8.74 -15.11
CA GLY A 544 4.42 8.12 -13.93
C GLY A 544 5.34 8.16 -12.70
N VAL A 545 6.64 7.91 -12.87
CA VAL A 545 7.61 8.01 -11.77
C VAL A 545 7.69 9.45 -11.27
N PHE A 546 7.73 10.42 -12.18
CA PHE A 546 7.73 11.83 -11.79
C PHE A 546 6.47 12.18 -10.98
N ALA A 547 5.28 11.78 -11.45
CA ALA A 547 4.03 12.04 -10.77
C ALA A 547 3.95 11.33 -9.40
N ALA A 548 4.37 10.06 -9.32
CA ALA A 548 4.38 9.30 -8.08
C ALA A 548 5.37 9.86 -7.05
N ALA A 549 6.59 10.22 -7.48
CA ALA A 549 7.59 10.84 -6.62
C ALA A 549 7.16 12.23 -6.12
N ALA A 550 6.54 13.04 -6.99
CA ALA A 550 5.98 14.33 -6.60
C ALA A 550 4.87 14.17 -5.56
N THR A 551 3.95 13.25 -5.81
CA THR A 551 2.87 12.94 -4.85
C THR A 551 3.45 12.48 -3.52
N TYR A 552 4.40 11.54 -3.54
CA TYR A 552 5.05 11.03 -2.33
C TYR A 552 5.70 12.18 -1.54
N ARG A 553 6.46 13.08 -2.21
CA ARG A 553 7.10 14.22 -1.55
C ARG A 553 6.11 15.20 -0.95
N VAL A 554 5.04 15.53 -1.66
CA VAL A 554 3.98 16.39 -1.14
C VAL A 554 3.37 15.80 0.12
N LEU A 555 3.11 14.50 0.12
CA LEU A 555 2.55 13.83 1.29
C LEU A 555 3.53 13.78 2.47
N THR A 556 4.83 13.50 2.25
CA THR A 556 5.83 13.41 3.32
C THR A 556 6.20 14.75 3.94
N VAL A 557 5.94 15.88 3.27
CA VAL A 557 6.11 17.21 3.86
C VAL A 557 4.99 17.55 4.83
N VAL A 558 3.77 17.06 4.57
CA VAL A 558 2.57 17.43 5.33
C VAL A 558 2.21 16.37 6.37
N TYR A 559 2.46 15.12 6.07
CA TYR A 559 2.06 13.99 6.91
C TYR A 559 3.26 13.16 7.34
N GLU A 560 3.20 12.68 8.58
CA GLU A 560 4.13 11.66 9.07
C GLU A 560 3.86 10.33 8.34
N ILE A 561 4.89 9.73 7.72
CA ILE A 561 4.81 8.46 7.00
C ILE A 561 5.98 7.55 7.40
N PRO A 562 5.71 6.41 8.09
CA PRO A 562 4.42 5.93 8.59
C PRO A 562 3.86 6.75 9.75
N GLY A 563 2.54 6.97 9.78
CA GLY A 563 1.87 7.75 10.81
C GLY A 563 0.38 7.41 10.90
N ARG A 564 -0.38 8.23 11.62
CA ARG A 564 -1.81 8.00 11.84
C ARG A 564 -2.60 7.98 10.52
N GLU A 565 -2.38 8.99 9.67
CA GLU A 565 -3.08 9.13 8.37
C GLU A 565 -2.58 8.13 7.32
N PHE A 566 -1.31 7.78 7.40
CA PHE A 566 -0.63 6.86 6.49
C PHE A 566 0.10 5.77 7.27
N PRO A 567 -0.58 4.72 7.74
CA PRO A 567 0.01 3.68 8.59
C PRO A 567 1.15 2.89 7.95
N GLY A 568 1.22 2.83 6.63
CA GLY A 568 2.30 2.20 5.88
C GLY A 568 2.52 0.70 6.17
N PRO A 569 1.50 -0.17 6.11
CA PRO A 569 1.69 -1.59 6.48
C PRO A 569 2.73 -2.30 5.60
N ALA A 570 2.80 -1.96 4.31
CA ALA A 570 3.83 -2.48 3.43
C ALA A 570 5.23 -1.96 3.83
N VAL A 571 5.32 -0.69 4.26
CA VAL A 571 6.56 -0.06 4.72
C VAL A 571 7.13 -0.83 5.91
N PHE A 572 6.31 -1.06 6.93
CA PHE A 572 6.72 -1.83 8.10
C PHE A 572 7.10 -3.27 7.76
N ALA A 573 6.36 -3.94 6.89
CA ALA A 573 6.67 -5.31 6.49
C ALA A 573 8.06 -5.41 5.82
N TRP A 574 8.47 -4.40 5.06
CA TRP A 574 9.78 -4.35 4.40
C TRP A 574 10.89 -3.94 5.37
N TYR A 575 10.66 -2.89 6.14
CA TYR A 575 11.60 -2.40 7.14
C TYR A 575 11.93 -3.47 8.18
N LYS A 576 10.91 -4.07 8.81
CA LYS A 576 11.08 -5.08 9.86
C LYS A 576 11.73 -6.36 9.36
N MET A 577 11.48 -6.74 8.11
CA MET A 577 12.20 -7.85 7.48
C MET A 577 13.70 -7.55 7.33
N ALA A 578 14.06 -6.35 6.87
CA ALA A 578 15.46 -5.94 6.75
C ALA A 578 16.14 -5.83 8.12
N GLU A 579 15.42 -5.34 9.13
CA GLU A 579 15.89 -5.21 10.52
C GLU A 579 16.20 -6.58 11.14
N ILE A 580 15.27 -7.55 11.05
CA ILE A 580 15.51 -8.92 11.55
C ILE A 580 16.70 -9.57 10.85
N LEU A 581 16.82 -9.41 9.55
CA LEU A 581 17.92 -10.01 8.79
C LEU A 581 19.28 -9.34 9.07
N ALA A 582 19.28 -8.10 9.57
CA ALA A 582 20.50 -7.38 9.90
C ALA A 582 20.93 -7.55 11.38
N VAL A 583 19.98 -7.46 12.31
CA VAL A 583 20.23 -7.40 13.77
C VAL A 583 19.86 -8.72 14.45
N GLY A 584 19.08 -9.57 13.79
CA GLY A 584 18.57 -10.82 14.35
C GLY A 584 17.34 -10.61 15.24
N LEU A 585 17.07 -11.62 16.07
CA LEU A 585 15.89 -11.63 16.97
C LEU A 585 15.97 -10.57 18.10
N ALA A 586 17.15 -9.98 18.32
CA ALA A 586 17.32 -8.87 19.27
C ALA A 586 16.51 -7.60 18.89
N ALA A 587 16.06 -7.50 17.64
CA ALA A 587 15.19 -6.42 17.18
C ALA A 587 13.75 -6.51 17.73
N LEU A 588 13.35 -7.65 18.31
CA LEU A 588 11.98 -7.83 18.82
C LEU A 588 11.84 -7.28 20.24
N PRO A 589 10.74 -6.58 20.55
CA PRO A 589 10.40 -6.24 21.92
C PRO A 589 10.24 -7.48 22.79
N ALA A 590 10.36 -7.31 24.11
CA ALA A 590 10.20 -8.41 25.05
C ALA A 590 8.85 -9.14 24.82
N GLY A 591 8.88 -10.46 24.75
CA GLY A 591 7.71 -11.30 24.50
C GLY A 591 7.15 -11.30 23.06
N ALA A 592 7.53 -10.35 22.18
CA ALA A 592 7.02 -10.28 20.81
C ALA A 592 7.41 -11.48 19.93
N LEU A 593 8.44 -12.24 20.34
CA LEU A 593 8.82 -13.49 19.68
C LEU A 593 7.66 -14.50 19.65
N TRP A 594 6.87 -14.59 20.73
CA TRP A 594 5.69 -15.46 20.76
C TRP A 594 4.62 -14.99 19.77
N GLY A 595 4.36 -13.69 19.69
CA GLY A 595 3.44 -13.12 18.70
C GLY A 595 3.91 -13.39 17.26
N ALA A 596 5.21 -13.21 17.00
CA ALA A 596 5.82 -13.52 15.70
C ALA A 596 5.76 -15.03 15.38
N ALA A 597 5.98 -15.92 16.36
CA ALA A 597 5.88 -17.36 16.16
C ALA A 597 4.45 -17.79 15.83
N VAL A 598 3.44 -17.28 16.56
CA VAL A 598 2.02 -17.54 16.28
C VAL A 598 1.62 -16.97 14.92
N GLY A 599 1.99 -15.73 14.62
CA GLY A 599 1.75 -15.12 13.31
C GLY A 599 2.39 -15.91 12.18
N GLY A 600 3.65 -16.33 12.37
CA GLY A 600 4.38 -17.17 11.41
C GLY A 600 3.71 -18.51 11.15
N ALA A 601 3.29 -19.19 12.22
CA ALA A 601 2.55 -20.45 12.11
C ALA A 601 1.21 -20.28 11.37
N LEU A 602 0.43 -19.23 11.71
CA LEU A 602 -0.80 -18.90 11.00
C LEU A 602 -0.56 -18.59 9.52
N GLY A 603 0.55 -17.90 9.20
CA GLY A 603 0.93 -17.61 7.82
C GLY A 603 1.28 -18.86 7.00
N ILE A 604 1.65 -19.96 7.64
CA ILE A 604 1.82 -21.26 6.99
C ILE A 604 0.48 -22.01 6.93
N ILE A 605 -0.22 -22.12 8.05
CA ILE A 605 -1.44 -22.91 8.19
C ILE A 605 -2.57 -22.39 7.30
N LEU A 606 -2.83 -21.08 7.27
CA LEU A 606 -3.97 -20.52 6.55
C LEU A 606 -3.91 -20.76 5.03
N PRO A 607 -2.77 -20.52 4.32
CA PRO A 607 -2.68 -20.84 2.89
C PRO A 607 -2.83 -22.33 2.61
N LEU A 608 -2.21 -23.21 3.44
CA LEU A 608 -2.31 -24.66 3.29
C LEU A 608 -3.76 -25.13 3.52
N ALA A 609 -4.40 -24.68 4.58
CA ALA A 609 -5.79 -24.98 4.87
C ALA A 609 -6.71 -24.50 3.74
N GLY A 610 -6.47 -23.28 3.21
CA GLY A 610 -7.22 -22.75 2.06
C GLY A 610 -7.13 -23.61 0.81
N ARG A 611 -6.01 -24.32 0.61
CA ARG A 611 -5.77 -25.18 -0.56
C ARG A 611 -6.26 -26.61 -0.38
N PHE A 612 -6.04 -27.21 0.80
CA PHE A 612 -6.26 -28.64 1.00
C PHE A 612 -7.61 -28.99 1.60
N LEU A 613 -8.28 -28.05 2.28
CA LEU A 613 -9.61 -28.30 2.82
C LEU A 613 -10.70 -28.22 1.75
N PRO A 614 -11.83 -28.93 1.96
CA PRO A 614 -12.96 -28.88 1.05
C PRO A 614 -13.46 -27.46 0.81
N LYS A 615 -13.93 -27.14 -0.41
CA LYS A 615 -14.42 -25.80 -0.82
C LYS A 615 -15.45 -25.20 0.14
N LYS A 616 -16.27 -26.03 0.81
CA LYS A 616 -17.25 -25.57 1.81
C LYS A 616 -16.58 -24.95 3.03
N VAL A 617 -15.41 -25.45 3.46
CA VAL A 617 -14.63 -24.97 4.61
C VAL A 617 -13.66 -23.87 4.16
N SER A 618 -12.96 -24.06 3.04
CA SER A 618 -11.97 -23.13 2.49
C SER A 618 -12.50 -21.72 2.26
N LYS A 619 -13.80 -21.55 1.99
CA LYS A 619 -14.43 -20.24 1.86
C LYS A 619 -14.42 -19.41 3.14
N TRP A 620 -14.36 -20.07 4.31
CA TRP A 620 -14.34 -19.41 5.63
C TRP A 620 -12.94 -19.12 6.14
N ILE A 621 -11.92 -19.67 5.49
CA ILE A 621 -10.53 -19.42 5.87
C ILE A 621 -10.15 -18.00 5.50
N PRO A 622 -9.65 -17.19 6.46
CA PRO A 622 -9.24 -15.82 6.20
C PRO A 622 -8.17 -15.71 5.10
N SER A 623 -8.18 -14.61 4.37
CA SER A 623 -7.06 -14.23 3.50
C SER A 623 -5.85 -13.90 4.37
N PRO A 624 -4.74 -14.65 4.29
CA PRO A 624 -3.63 -14.48 5.24
C PRO A 624 -3.00 -13.09 5.18
N ILE A 625 -2.82 -12.55 3.96
CA ILE A 625 -2.23 -11.22 3.75
C ILE A 625 -3.14 -10.15 4.35
N ALA A 626 -4.45 -10.18 4.07
CA ALA A 626 -5.39 -9.22 4.62
C ALA A 626 -5.48 -9.31 6.15
N PHE A 627 -5.50 -10.54 6.67
CA PHE A 627 -5.49 -10.78 8.10
C PHE A 627 -4.22 -10.18 8.76
N GLY A 628 -3.04 -10.36 8.15
CA GLY A 628 -1.78 -9.77 8.63
C GLY A 628 -1.74 -8.24 8.54
N ILE A 629 -2.28 -7.64 7.47
CA ILE A 629 -2.37 -6.18 7.32
C ILE A 629 -3.19 -5.56 8.46
N ALA A 630 -4.25 -6.22 8.90
CA ALA A 630 -5.10 -5.73 9.98
C ALA A 630 -4.38 -5.54 11.33
N PHE A 631 -3.22 -6.18 11.53
CA PHE A 631 -2.33 -5.98 12.68
C PHE A 631 -1.41 -4.75 12.53
N MET A 632 -1.38 -4.14 11.36
CA MET A 632 -0.48 -3.03 11.03
C MET A 632 -1.21 -1.74 10.64
N VAL A 633 -2.54 -1.77 10.60
CA VAL A 633 -3.36 -0.59 10.34
C VAL A 633 -4.33 -0.37 11.50
N PRO A 634 -4.73 0.87 11.76
CA PRO A 634 -5.80 1.16 12.71
C PRO A 634 -7.08 0.38 12.41
N ALA A 635 -7.78 -0.06 13.46
CA ALA A 635 -9.01 -0.85 13.28
C ALA A 635 -10.07 -0.11 12.45
N VAL A 636 -10.17 1.21 12.58
CA VAL A 636 -11.12 2.06 11.82
C VAL A 636 -11.00 1.86 10.30
N TYR A 637 -9.78 1.70 9.76
CA TYR A 637 -9.59 1.48 8.32
C TYR A 637 -10.00 0.07 7.90
N SER A 638 -9.66 -0.94 8.69
CA SER A 638 -10.08 -2.32 8.45
C SER A 638 -11.61 -2.45 8.48
N ILE A 639 -12.27 -1.78 9.42
CA ILE A 639 -13.72 -1.76 9.57
C ILE A 639 -14.37 -1.01 8.41
N GLY A 640 -13.82 0.14 7.96
CA GLY A 640 -14.30 0.88 6.81
C GLY A 640 -14.24 0.05 5.52
N MET A 641 -13.12 -0.64 5.27
CA MET A 641 -12.99 -1.55 4.12
C MET A 641 -13.93 -2.74 4.21
N TRP A 642 -14.10 -3.34 5.40
CA TRP A 642 -15.09 -4.39 5.61
C TRP A 642 -16.51 -3.90 5.30
N LEU A 643 -16.87 -2.70 5.74
CA LEU A 643 -18.18 -2.11 5.48
C LEU A 643 -18.43 -2.00 3.98
N GLY A 644 -17.47 -1.47 3.19
CA GLY A 644 -17.56 -1.40 1.73
C GLY A 644 -17.75 -2.76 1.08
N ALA A 645 -17.00 -3.77 1.52
CA ALA A 645 -17.11 -5.15 1.04
C ALA A 645 -18.46 -5.80 1.43
N TRP A 646 -18.94 -5.54 2.64
CA TRP A 646 -20.21 -6.07 3.16
C TRP A 646 -21.43 -5.44 2.44
N LEU A 647 -21.42 -4.13 2.24
CA LEU A 647 -22.45 -3.44 1.45
C LEU A 647 -22.51 -3.98 0.03
N THR A 648 -21.34 -4.18 -0.60
CA THR A 648 -21.26 -4.79 -1.94
C THR A 648 -21.83 -6.20 -1.95
N GLN A 649 -21.55 -7.01 -0.92
CA GLN A 649 -22.10 -8.36 -0.81
C GLN A 649 -23.63 -8.36 -0.70
N ILE A 650 -24.21 -7.43 0.07
CA ILE A 650 -25.66 -7.30 0.20
C ILE A 650 -26.26 -6.88 -1.14
N TYR A 651 -25.67 -5.85 -1.78
CA TYR A 651 -26.18 -5.34 -3.04
C TYR A 651 -26.06 -6.35 -4.19
N ASN A 652 -24.98 -7.13 -4.20
CA ASN A 652 -24.75 -8.19 -5.18
C ASN A 652 -25.80 -9.31 -5.10
N LYS A 653 -26.34 -9.61 -3.91
CA LYS A 653 -27.45 -10.56 -3.76
C LYS A 653 -28.75 -10.06 -4.39
N ARG A 654 -28.94 -8.73 -4.45
CA ARG A 654 -30.17 -8.11 -4.99
C ARG A 654 -30.06 -7.76 -6.46
N GLN A 655 -28.89 -7.28 -6.89
CA GLN A 655 -28.66 -6.76 -8.24
C GLN A 655 -27.25 -7.11 -8.76
N PRO A 656 -26.95 -8.40 -9.00
CA PRO A 656 -25.62 -8.87 -9.37
C PRO A 656 -25.12 -8.20 -10.66
N GLU A 657 -25.94 -8.06 -11.68
CA GLU A 657 -25.59 -7.43 -12.96
C GLU A 657 -25.10 -5.99 -12.80
N ARG A 658 -25.64 -5.22 -11.85
CA ARG A 658 -25.21 -3.84 -11.62
C ARG A 658 -23.88 -3.79 -10.91
N VAL A 659 -23.62 -4.69 -9.96
CA VAL A 659 -22.33 -4.79 -9.28
C VAL A 659 -21.24 -5.15 -10.27
N ASP A 660 -21.47 -6.14 -11.12
CA ASP A 660 -20.51 -6.56 -12.15
C ASP A 660 -20.24 -5.45 -13.17
N LYS A 661 -21.28 -4.69 -13.55
CA LYS A 661 -21.14 -3.60 -14.54
C LYS A 661 -20.49 -2.35 -14.00
N TYR A 662 -20.85 -1.92 -12.79
CA TYR A 662 -20.53 -0.58 -12.29
C TYR A 662 -19.71 -0.56 -10.99
N GLY A 663 -19.58 -1.68 -10.27
CA GLY A 663 -18.91 -1.74 -8.98
C GLY A 663 -17.46 -1.27 -9.03
N ALA A 664 -16.69 -1.75 -10.02
CA ALA A 664 -15.30 -1.32 -10.21
C ALA A 664 -15.18 0.17 -10.56
N SER A 665 -16.08 0.71 -11.39
CA SER A 665 -16.09 2.14 -11.74
C SER A 665 -16.42 3.03 -10.56
N LEU A 666 -17.40 2.63 -9.73
CA LEU A 666 -17.77 3.32 -8.49
C LEU A 666 -16.57 3.37 -7.52
N ALA A 667 -15.99 2.22 -7.28
CA ALA A 667 -14.85 2.07 -6.35
C ALA A 667 -13.61 2.86 -6.80
N SER A 668 -13.27 2.76 -8.09
CA SER A 668 -12.14 3.53 -8.66
C SER A 668 -12.40 5.04 -8.57
N GLY A 669 -13.65 5.48 -8.75
CA GLY A 669 -14.04 6.87 -8.55
C GLY A 669 -13.80 7.31 -7.10
N PHE A 670 -14.30 6.56 -6.12
CA PHE A 670 -14.12 6.86 -4.71
C PHE A 670 -12.64 6.97 -4.32
N ILE A 671 -11.82 6.00 -4.72
CA ILE A 671 -10.39 5.98 -4.44
C ILE A 671 -9.68 7.16 -5.10
N ALA A 672 -9.94 7.38 -6.38
CA ALA A 672 -9.28 8.45 -7.13
C ALA A 672 -9.69 9.84 -6.61
N GLY A 673 -10.97 10.06 -6.36
CA GLY A 673 -11.48 11.36 -5.91
C GLY A 673 -10.93 11.76 -4.55
N GLU A 674 -10.99 10.88 -3.56
CA GLU A 674 -10.45 11.17 -2.22
C GLU A 674 -8.92 11.26 -2.25
N GLY A 675 -8.24 10.31 -2.93
CA GLY A 675 -6.77 10.30 -3.00
C GLY A 675 -6.22 11.57 -3.65
N LEU A 676 -6.82 12.03 -4.74
CA LEU A 676 -6.43 13.28 -5.39
C LEU A 676 -6.72 14.51 -4.51
N MET A 677 -7.86 14.52 -3.80
CA MET A 677 -8.19 15.64 -2.92
C MET A 677 -7.21 15.75 -1.75
N MET A 678 -6.74 14.63 -1.20
CA MET A 678 -5.68 14.64 -0.17
C MET A 678 -4.39 15.28 -0.70
N VAL A 679 -4.00 14.96 -1.94
CA VAL A 679 -2.81 15.56 -2.57
C VAL A 679 -3.01 17.06 -2.82
N VAL A 680 -4.18 17.46 -3.33
CA VAL A 680 -4.51 18.88 -3.57
C VAL A 680 -4.50 19.66 -2.26
N PHE A 681 -5.07 19.09 -1.19
CA PHE A 681 -5.07 19.75 0.12
C PHE A 681 -3.67 19.82 0.73
N ALA A 682 -2.85 18.78 0.57
CA ALA A 682 -1.46 18.81 1.01
C ALA A 682 -0.65 19.89 0.24
N LEU A 683 -0.87 20.05 -1.07
CA LEU A 683 -0.29 21.14 -1.85
C LEU A 683 -0.75 22.52 -1.35
N TYR A 684 -2.02 22.66 -0.99
CA TYR A 684 -2.55 23.88 -0.40
C TYR A 684 -1.86 24.21 0.93
N LEU A 685 -1.75 23.24 1.85
CA LEU A 685 -1.05 23.44 3.13
C LEU A 685 0.43 23.78 2.93
N MET A 686 1.11 23.11 2.02
CA MET A 686 2.49 23.41 1.67
C MET A 686 2.63 24.84 1.13
N ALA A 687 1.75 25.27 0.22
CA ALA A 687 1.77 26.62 -0.32
C ALA A 687 1.52 27.68 0.75
N THR A 688 0.62 27.44 1.70
CA THR A 688 0.36 28.37 2.81
C THR A 688 1.55 28.48 3.76
N GLN A 689 2.27 27.38 4.03
CA GLN A 689 3.50 27.41 4.84
C GLN A 689 4.65 28.18 4.20
N PHE A 690 4.70 28.27 2.86
CA PHE A 690 5.73 29.06 2.14
C PHE A 690 5.34 30.52 1.91
N LEU A 691 4.07 30.89 2.06
CA LEU A 691 3.55 32.24 1.83
C LEU A 691 3.43 33.06 3.12
N PHE A 692 3.46 32.44 4.28
CA PHE A 692 3.41 33.03 5.61
C PHE A 692 4.58 32.52 6.48
#